data_8b73231c6de17fd02a5da8a330591762
#
_entry.id   8b73231c6de17fd02a5da8a330591762
#
_cell.length_a   1.000
_cell.length_b   1.000
_cell.length_c   1.000
_cell.angle_alpha   90.00
_cell.angle_beta   90.00
_cell.angle_gamma   90.00
#
_symmetry.space_group_name_H-M   'P 1'
#
loop_
_entity.id
_entity.type
_entity.pdbx_description
1 polymer ?
#
loop_
_entity_poly.entity_id
_entity_poly.type
_entity_poly.pdbx_seq_one_letter_code
_entity_poly.pdbx_strand_id
1 'polypeptide(L)'
;MLDVVIDRVAGDPAIGNGLSSWYRVDSPDELPDPRRPPHQPGVAKISVDEDLSGIAEWWRRRLIEWADLGIAGFRCIRPHRIPAQLWRELIATVRKRHPDVSFMASTSGLEATETDALIQCGFDLVTCCSRSWDYRAEGFADTVDRLEHIAPVIGMPETPFDRRLSRGFADSGRARRAAHRALAFTTAYGDGWLMPMGFEFGAARDMDPARDRPEDFTRLVSEAPFDLTEEIAAVNTRCALTAEHPPASVRSLSPPDAPAAALLLRNEANGTVVGGTVVGRARLVLANASLDDPVRVSLAPLLTTSGLDGALLEDDQDAAPVEPDGAITIAPGGVRTLWAKELAPIGRSEQSALEAASAPRVAIEAVTPSVDGGIFPAKRLVGEMVEVSADLISDGHEPLAGALLWRAADETDWREVPLAAVGNDRWVGRFPLTRLGLHFFTILAWKDHFRNFVEELEKKHAAGLPIDLELEEGRLLVAESATRADGTAASELAALAEQLKKMDTQERRRLLLAPATADLIAGARIRPQAHRHPTSFPVEAERRAAGFASWYELFPRSQSGDVGRHGTFDDVISRLPAIGAMGFDVLYLSPIHPIGRTNRKGRDNSPHAGPDDPGSPYAIGSAEGGHDAIHPALGTLDDFRRLRDAAARHRIELALDFAVQCAPDHPWLREHPDWFMWRPDGSIRYAENPPKKYEDIVNVDFYAGSAIPSLWLALRDIVVFWAGEGVRLFRVDNPHTKPLPFWEWMIADVRARFPDVIFLAEAFTRPKLMYRLAKIGFSQSYTYFTWRSTKAELTEYLTELNTDAREFFRPHFFVNTPDINPVFLQTSGRPGFLIRAALAATLSGLFGVYSGFELCEARALPGREEYAASEKYEIRAWDWNAPGNIIAEITRLNHIRRVNPALQTHLGISFHNAVNDQILFYSKATSDLQNVILVAINLDPRFPQECDIEVPLWLWGLSDAASVAVTDLMNDQNFTWNGKVQHIRLDPAGLPFAIWRIRPLAGAG
;
A
#
# COMPACT_ATOMS: atom_id res chain seq x y z
N MET A 1 24.07 -14.13 58.34
CA MET A 1 24.89 -15.23 57.86
C MET A 1 26.32 -15.06 58.32
N LEU A 2 27.05 -16.17 58.57
CA LEU A 2 28.46 -16.20 58.96
C LEU A 2 29.27 -16.88 57.86
N ASP A 3 30.45 -16.32 57.54
CA ASP A 3 31.37 -16.97 56.57
C ASP A 3 32.04 -18.20 57.20
N VAL A 4 31.93 -19.32 56.49
CA VAL A 4 32.54 -20.60 56.90
C VAL A 4 33.66 -20.94 55.95
N VAL A 5 34.90 -21.04 56.49
CA VAL A 5 36.07 -21.38 55.76
C VAL A 5 36.65 -22.68 56.33
N ILE A 6 36.36 -23.78 55.59
CA ILE A 6 36.83 -25.12 56.02
C ILE A 6 38.18 -25.46 55.38
N ASP A 7 38.38 -25.01 54.14
CA ASP A 7 39.51 -25.42 53.26
C ASP A 7 40.87 -24.89 53.75
N ARG A 8 40.91 -23.95 54.70
CA ARG A 8 42.20 -23.32 55.15
C ARG A 8 42.11 -22.71 56.55
N VAL A 9 43.23 -22.47 57.13
CA VAL A 9 43.41 -21.70 58.34
C VAL A 9 44.63 -20.76 58.22
N ALA A 10 44.71 -19.73 59.06
CA ALA A 10 45.92 -18.92 59.13
C ALA A 10 47.09 -19.79 59.55
N GLY A 11 48.24 -19.59 58.89
CA GLY A 11 49.48 -20.38 59.12
C GLY A 11 50.23 -20.03 60.40
N ASP A 12 49.56 -19.39 61.39
CA ASP A 12 50.19 -19.03 62.65
C ASP A 12 50.22 -20.24 63.62
N PRO A 13 51.41 -20.64 64.19
CA PRO A 13 51.48 -21.72 65.10
C PRO A 13 50.74 -21.52 66.46
N ALA A 14 50.19 -20.33 66.73
CA ALA A 14 49.33 -20.09 67.88
C ALA A 14 47.90 -20.76 67.78
N ILE A 15 47.45 -21.21 66.58
CA ILE A 15 46.25 -22.02 66.41
C ILE A 15 46.67 -23.49 66.67
N GLY A 16 47.26 -23.74 67.81
CA GLY A 16 47.69 -25.07 68.23
C GLY A 16 46.60 -25.71 69.05
N ASN A 17 46.48 -26.89 69.13
CA ASN A 17 45.86 -27.97 69.93
C ASN A 17 44.73 -28.64 69.17
N GLY A 18 45.08 -29.56 68.32
CA GLY A 18 44.18 -30.53 67.65
C GLY A 18 43.86 -30.34 66.21
N LEU A 19 44.19 -29.19 65.60
CA LEU A 19 43.93 -28.92 64.17
C LEU A 19 45.14 -28.99 63.27
N SER A 20 46.33 -29.04 63.83
CA SER A 20 47.60 -28.96 63.07
C SER A 20 47.89 -30.19 62.17
N SER A 21 47.25 -31.34 62.44
CA SER A 21 47.33 -32.54 61.60
C SER A 21 46.44 -32.44 60.36
N TRP A 22 45.43 -31.63 60.36
CA TRP A 22 44.50 -31.50 59.23
C TRP A 22 44.87 -30.42 58.21
N TYR A 23 45.80 -29.52 58.52
CA TYR A 23 46.16 -28.40 57.62
C TYR A 23 47.69 -28.43 57.33
N ARG A 24 48.01 -28.24 56.04
CA ARG A 24 49.39 -28.18 55.53
C ARG A 24 49.65 -26.86 54.83
N VAL A 25 50.86 -26.33 54.96
CA VAL A 25 51.33 -25.15 54.23
C VAL A 25 51.81 -25.61 52.83
N ASP A 26 51.12 -25.14 51.80
CA ASP A 26 51.46 -25.48 50.41
C ASP A 26 52.50 -24.55 49.79
N SER A 27 53.18 -25.07 48.76
CA SER A 27 54.04 -24.28 47.84
C SER A 27 53.14 -23.54 46.86
N PRO A 28 53.58 -22.35 46.39
CA PRO A 28 52.79 -21.53 45.46
C PRO A 28 52.96 -21.96 44.01
N ASP A 29 52.24 -23.02 43.56
CA ASP A 29 52.32 -23.53 42.19
C ASP A 29 51.02 -23.41 41.37
N GLU A 30 50.01 -22.73 41.84
CA GLU A 30 48.77 -22.48 41.03
C GLU A 30 48.86 -21.14 40.32
N LEU A 31 48.71 -21.11 38.98
CA LEU A 31 48.50 -19.89 38.19
C LEU A 31 47.32 -19.09 38.74
N PRO A 32 47.44 -17.76 38.92
CA PRO A 32 46.36 -16.96 39.47
C PRO A 32 45.20 -16.89 38.47
N ASP A 33 44.02 -17.45 38.79
CA ASP A 33 42.78 -17.24 38.06
C ASP A 33 42.18 -15.89 38.50
N PRO A 34 41.95 -14.94 37.58
CA PRO A 34 41.42 -13.62 37.93
C PRO A 34 39.98 -13.67 38.46
N ARG A 35 39.27 -14.78 38.26
CA ARG A 35 37.93 -15.01 38.79
C ARG A 35 37.94 -15.50 40.26
N ARG A 36 39.07 -15.93 40.75
CA ARG A 36 39.26 -16.47 42.12
C ARG A 36 39.91 -15.45 43.02
N PRO A 37 39.59 -15.45 44.30
CA PRO A 37 40.33 -14.61 45.26
C PRO A 37 41.83 -14.89 45.22
N PRO A 38 42.70 -13.85 45.33
CA PRO A 38 44.15 -14.02 45.27
C PRO A 38 44.67 -14.94 46.37
N HIS A 39 45.77 -15.62 46.05
CA HIS A 39 46.48 -16.45 47.03
C HIS A 39 46.97 -15.60 48.19
N GLN A 40 46.61 -15.96 49.41
CA GLN A 40 47.11 -15.28 50.57
C GLN A 40 48.32 -16.01 51.14
N PRO A 41 49.51 -15.38 51.19
CA PRO A 41 50.66 -15.98 51.76
C PRO A 41 50.46 -16.24 53.26
N GLY A 42 50.93 -17.38 53.75
CA GLY A 42 50.89 -17.75 55.18
C GLY A 42 49.55 -18.47 55.57
N VAL A 43 48.88 -19.09 54.65
CA VAL A 43 47.67 -19.91 54.86
C VAL A 43 48.02 -21.40 54.73
N ALA A 44 47.55 -22.20 55.66
CA ALA A 44 47.62 -23.65 55.61
C ALA A 44 46.33 -24.23 55.02
N LYS A 45 46.40 -25.13 54.03
CA LYS A 45 45.27 -25.81 53.37
C LYS A 45 44.93 -27.13 54.09
N ILE A 46 43.62 -27.48 54.04
CA ILE A 46 43.16 -28.75 54.64
C ILE A 46 43.60 -29.97 53.83
N SER A 47 44.00 -31.03 54.53
CA SER A 47 44.28 -32.34 53.96
C SER A 47 43.12 -33.29 54.40
N VAL A 48 42.12 -33.40 53.57
CA VAL A 48 40.88 -34.10 53.89
C VAL A 48 41.04 -35.61 54.00
N ASP A 49 42.10 -36.16 53.34
CA ASP A 49 42.31 -37.58 53.25
C ASP A 49 42.91 -38.20 54.52
N GLU A 50 43.40 -37.39 55.44
CA GLU A 50 44.06 -37.89 56.66
C GLU A 50 43.07 -38.22 57.76
N ASP A 51 42.05 -37.47 58.00
CA ASP A 51 40.99 -37.70 59.00
C ASP A 51 39.65 -37.02 58.69
N LEU A 52 38.98 -37.54 57.68
CA LEU A 52 37.67 -36.97 57.27
C LEU A 52 36.65 -37.02 58.40
N SER A 53 36.63 -38.04 59.25
CA SER A 53 35.66 -38.19 60.30
C SER A 53 35.92 -37.24 61.51
N GLY A 54 37.14 -36.98 61.82
CA GLY A 54 37.44 -35.97 62.86
C GLY A 54 37.16 -34.54 62.40
N ILE A 55 37.46 -34.23 61.16
CA ILE A 55 37.11 -32.97 60.53
C ILE A 55 35.59 -32.76 60.52
N ALA A 56 34.81 -33.79 60.15
CA ALA A 56 33.36 -33.75 60.14
C ALA A 56 32.78 -33.52 61.51
N GLU A 57 33.22 -34.25 62.50
CA GLU A 57 32.75 -34.14 63.85
C GLU A 57 33.05 -32.74 64.48
N TRP A 58 34.26 -32.16 64.24
CA TRP A 58 34.63 -30.84 64.73
C TRP A 58 33.80 -29.75 64.12
N TRP A 59 33.62 -29.74 62.76
CA TRP A 59 32.86 -28.75 62.05
C TRP A 59 31.35 -28.89 62.36
N ARG A 60 30.84 -30.08 62.48
CA ARG A 60 29.46 -30.33 62.90
C ARG A 60 29.13 -29.67 64.25
N ARG A 61 29.97 -29.93 65.24
CA ARG A 61 29.78 -29.32 66.54
C ARG A 61 29.84 -27.81 66.52
N ARG A 62 30.79 -27.26 65.73
CA ARG A 62 30.99 -25.83 65.68
C ARG A 62 29.86 -25.11 64.95
N LEU A 63 29.32 -25.64 63.84
CA LEU A 63 28.19 -25.10 63.11
C LEU A 63 26.92 -25.14 63.92
N ILE A 64 26.72 -26.20 64.71
CA ILE A 64 25.59 -26.29 65.67
C ILE A 64 25.71 -25.26 66.80
N GLU A 65 26.89 -25.13 67.39
CA GLU A 65 27.12 -24.12 68.45
C GLU A 65 26.80 -22.69 67.90
N TRP A 66 27.22 -22.36 66.74
CA TRP A 66 26.92 -21.07 66.13
C TRP A 66 25.45 -20.90 65.78
N ALA A 67 24.78 -21.91 65.30
CA ALA A 67 23.34 -21.89 65.09
C ALA A 67 22.59 -21.75 66.45
N ASP A 68 23.04 -22.44 67.54
CA ASP A 68 22.49 -22.26 68.89
C ASP A 68 22.67 -20.82 69.41
N LEU A 69 23.69 -20.09 68.96
CA LEU A 69 23.91 -18.68 69.24
C LEU A 69 23.06 -17.73 68.39
N GLY A 70 22.22 -18.25 67.46
CA GLY A 70 21.31 -17.45 66.68
C GLY A 70 21.82 -17.13 65.25
N ILE A 71 22.87 -17.77 64.75
CA ILE A 71 23.33 -17.65 63.37
C ILE A 71 22.30 -18.32 62.49
N ALA A 72 21.60 -17.53 61.67
CA ALA A 72 20.53 -17.99 60.76
C ALA A 72 21.02 -18.56 59.43
N GLY A 73 22.32 -18.47 59.13
CA GLY A 73 22.85 -19.06 57.88
C GLY A 73 24.38 -18.98 57.75
N PHE A 74 24.94 -19.78 56.89
CA PHE A 74 26.33 -19.94 56.69
C PHE A 74 26.68 -19.73 55.21
N ARG A 75 27.62 -18.80 54.85
CA ARG A 75 28.18 -18.67 53.53
C ARG A 75 29.47 -19.47 53.49
N CYS A 76 29.46 -20.55 52.72
CA CYS A 76 30.57 -21.50 52.65
C CYS A 76 31.58 -21.04 51.58
N ILE A 77 32.77 -20.65 51.98
CA ILE A 77 33.80 -20.12 51.12
C ILE A 77 34.60 -21.29 50.53
N ARG A 78 34.83 -21.24 49.19
CA ARG A 78 35.49 -22.28 48.41
C ARG A 78 34.97 -23.71 48.63
N PRO A 79 33.65 -23.91 48.52
CA PRO A 79 33.01 -25.20 48.86
C PRO A 79 33.50 -26.36 47.99
N HIS A 80 34.00 -26.11 46.77
CA HIS A 80 34.57 -27.13 45.86
C HIS A 80 35.83 -27.81 46.37
N ARG A 81 36.55 -27.17 47.38
CA ARG A 81 37.76 -27.72 47.99
C ARG A 81 37.43 -28.78 49.07
N ILE A 82 36.17 -28.94 49.36
CA ILE A 82 35.66 -29.85 50.39
C ILE A 82 34.85 -30.93 49.73
N PRO A 83 35.04 -32.22 50.07
CA PRO A 83 34.29 -33.33 49.46
C PRO A 83 32.77 -33.12 49.62
N ALA A 84 32.02 -33.37 48.55
CA ALA A 84 30.58 -33.23 48.53
C ALA A 84 29.85 -34.04 49.61
N GLN A 85 30.41 -35.21 49.97
CA GLN A 85 29.89 -36.05 51.03
C GLN A 85 29.95 -35.37 52.40
N LEU A 86 31.03 -34.61 52.67
CA LEU A 86 31.19 -33.84 53.94
C LEU A 86 30.16 -32.70 53.99
N TRP A 87 29.92 -31.96 52.90
CA TRP A 87 28.88 -30.96 52.89
C TRP A 87 27.49 -31.54 53.16
N ARG A 88 27.14 -32.62 52.50
CA ARG A 88 25.86 -33.33 52.72
C ARG A 88 25.64 -33.70 54.19
N GLU A 89 26.68 -34.23 54.80
CA GLU A 89 26.61 -34.67 56.21
C GLU A 89 26.46 -33.44 57.15
N LEU A 90 27.30 -32.41 56.95
CA LEU A 90 27.27 -31.21 57.77
C LEU A 90 25.94 -30.49 57.70
N ILE A 91 25.44 -30.24 56.49
CA ILE A 91 24.19 -29.55 56.21
C ILE A 91 23.01 -30.35 56.81
N ALA A 92 22.97 -31.65 56.49
CA ALA A 92 21.90 -32.51 56.99
C ALA A 92 21.85 -32.60 58.54
N THR A 93 23.03 -32.61 59.15
CA THR A 93 23.11 -32.67 60.60
C THR A 93 22.68 -31.37 61.29
N VAL A 94 23.09 -30.22 60.73
CA VAL A 94 22.68 -28.92 61.29
C VAL A 94 21.18 -28.71 61.15
N ARG A 95 20.63 -29.07 59.98
CA ARG A 95 19.17 -28.95 59.70
C ARG A 95 18.31 -29.83 60.60
N LYS A 96 18.80 -30.97 61.07
CA LYS A 96 18.05 -31.77 62.05
C LYS A 96 17.73 -31.06 63.35
N ARG A 97 18.60 -30.13 63.74
CA ARG A 97 18.45 -29.35 64.96
C ARG A 97 17.91 -27.92 64.67
N HIS A 98 18.34 -27.34 63.57
CA HIS A 98 17.97 -25.97 63.14
C HIS A 98 17.48 -26.02 61.70
N PRO A 99 16.18 -26.34 61.44
CA PRO A 99 15.65 -26.51 60.09
C PRO A 99 15.74 -25.26 59.23
N ASP A 100 15.67 -24.09 59.85
CA ASP A 100 15.63 -22.78 59.17
C ASP A 100 17.04 -22.20 58.87
N VAL A 101 18.08 -22.88 59.24
CA VAL A 101 19.46 -22.43 58.93
C VAL A 101 19.81 -22.67 57.44
N SER A 102 20.13 -21.58 56.73
CA SER A 102 20.47 -21.61 55.32
C SER A 102 21.95 -21.77 55.05
N PHE A 103 22.30 -22.52 54.03
CA PHE A 103 23.66 -22.70 53.55
C PHE A 103 23.82 -22.12 52.14
N MET A 104 24.76 -21.18 51.97
CA MET A 104 25.04 -20.54 50.71
C MET A 104 26.46 -20.97 50.23
N ALA A 105 26.54 -21.51 49.02
CA ALA A 105 27.83 -21.83 48.43
C ALA A 105 28.45 -20.63 47.69
N SER A 106 29.67 -20.25 48.00
CA SER A 106 30.40 -19.22 47.24
C SER A 106 31.06 -19.85 46.01
N THR A 107 30.41 -19.63 44.84
CA THR A 107 30.74 -20.36 43.61
C THR A 107 31.44 -19.48 42.56
N SER A 108 31.70 -18.20 42.83
CA SER A 108 32.40 -17.29 41.92
C SER A 108 33.76 -17.82 41.50
N GLY A 109 33.99 -17.96 40.17
CA GLY A 109 35.25 -18.40 39.59
C GLY A 109 35.51 -19.89 39.64
N LEU A 110 34.48 -20.71 39.89
CA LEU A 110 34.58 -22.17 39.75
C LEU A 110 34.54 -22.59 38.31
N GLU A 111 35.24 -23.68 38.00
CA GLU A 111 35.16 -24.35 36.71
C GLU A 111 33.90 -25.25 36.66
N ALA A 112 33.49 -25.66 35.46
CA ALA A 112 32.32 -26.46 35.27
C ALA A 112 32.30 -27.74 36.12
N THR A 113 33.41 -28.46 36.17
CA THR A 113 33.57 -29.68 36.96
C THR A 113 33.51 -29.42 38.48
N GLU A 114 34.04 -28.31 38.91
CA GLU A 114 33.98 -27.89 40.32
C GLU A 114 32.57 -27.49 40.75
N THR A 115 31.84 -26.85 39.83
CA THR A 115 30.41 -26.51 40.05
C THR A 115 29.55 -27.76 40.09
N ASP A 116 29.74 -28.70 39.17
CA ASP A 116 28.97 -29.96 39.13
C ASP A 116 29.18 -30.81 40.38
N ALA A 117 30.37 -30.73 41.00
CA ALA A 117 30.63 -31.44 42.27
C ALA A 117 29.80 -30.92 43.46
N LEU A 118 29.18 -29.74 43.35
CA LEU A 118 28.30 -29.17 44.37
C LEU A 118 26.84 -29.59 44.21
N ILE A 119 26.49 -30.22 43.10
CA ILE A 119 25.13 -30.75 42.88
C ILE A 119 24.82 -31.76 43.95
N GLN A 120 23.65 -31.71 44.54
CA GLN A 120 23.19 -32.59 45.62
C GLN A 120 23.95 -32.46 46.94
N CYS A 121 24.82 -31.45 47.15
CA CYS A 121 25.42 -31.19 48.48
C CYS A 121 24.41 -30.64 49.49
N GLY A 122 23.25 -30.10 49.02
CA GLY A 122 22.20 -29.62 49.89
C GLY A 122 22.30 -28.13 50.21
N PHE A 123 23.02 -27.34 49.42
CA PHE A 123 23.02 -25.88 49.58
C PHE A 123 21.65 -25.29 49.24
N ASP A 124 21.26 -24.20 49.94
CA ASP A 124 20.03 -23.49 49.70
C ASP A 124 20.20 -22.36 48.67
N LEU A 125 21.39 -21.81 48.59
CA LEU A 125 21.73 -20.68 47.73
C LEU A 125 23.14 -20.87 47.14
N VAL A 126 23.34 -20.36 45.92
CA VAL A 126 24.65 -20.27 45.28
C VAL A 126 24.96 -18.84 44.85
N THR A 127 26.23 -18.46 44.71
CA THR A 127 26.57 -17.10 44.29
C THR A 127 27.09 -17.04 42.88
N CYS A 128 26.75 -16.01 42.11
CA CYS A 128 27.31 -15.72 40.79
C CYS A 128 27.78 -14.27 40.73
N CYS A 129 29.08 -14.05 40.42
CA CYS A 129 29.63 -12.71 40.32
C CYS A 129 29.72 -12.28 38.84
N SER A 130 29.08 -11.19 38.47
CA SER A 130 29.04 -10.66 37.10
C SER A 130 30.27 -9.84 36.71
N ARG A 131 31.11 -9.41 37.64
CA ARG A 131 32.23 -8.47 37.42
C ARG A 131 33.20 -8.87 36.32
N SER A 132 33.58 -10.16 36.24
CA SER A 132 34.64 -10.65 35.36
C SER A 132 34.14 -11.22 34.04
N TRP A 133 32.83 -11.17 33.82
CA TRP A 133 32.21 -11.72 32.64
C TRP A 133 32.00 -10.70 31.53
N ASP A 134 32.23 -11.09 30.31
CA ASP A 134 31.65 -10.45 29.16
C ASP A 134 30.19 -10.94 29.05
N TYR A 135 29.22 -10.06 29.29
CA TYR A 135 27.78 -10.40 29.31
C TYR A 135 27.26 -10.91 27.95
N ARG A 136 28.06 -10.74 26.89
CA ARG A 136 27.77 -11.26 25.55
C ARG A 136 28.21 -12.71 25.37
N ALA A 137 29.06 -13.20 26.21
CA ALA A 137 29.62 -14.54 26.09
C ALA A 137 28.62 -15.59 26.55
N GLU A 138 28.39 -16.64 25.75
CA GLU A 138 27.56 -17.79 26.11
C GLU A 138 27.93 -18.39 27.47
N GLY A 139 29.25 -18.47 27.77
CA GLY A 139 29.77 -19.04 29.01
C GLY A 139 29.21 -18.39 30.28
N PHE A 140 28.71 -17.15 30.22
CA PHE A 140 28.04 -16.53 31.37
C PHE A 140 26.65 -17.17 31.57
N ALA A 141 25.85 -17.24 30.53
CA ALA A 141 24.53 -17.86 30.60
C ALA A 141 24.63 -19.35 31.01
N ASP A 142 25.56 -20.09 30.41
CA ASP A 142 25.82 -21.48 30.76
C ASP A 142 26.23 -21.67 32.22
N THR A 143 27.01 -20.70 32.78
CA THR A 143 27.41 -20.74 34.19
C THR A 143 26.21 -20.50 35.09
N VAL A 144 25.33 -19.54 34.76
CA VAL A 144 24.16 -19.25 35.58
C VAL A 144 23.20 -20.46 35.52
N ASP A 145 22.94 -20.99 34.36
CA ASP A 145 22.07 -22.16 34.17
C ASP A 145 22.60 -23.38 34.97
N ARG A 146 23.93 -23.61 34.95
CA ARG A 146 24.57 -24.68 35.73
C ARG A 146 24.41 -24.49 37.23
N LEU A 147 24.52 -23.25 37.71
CA LEU A 147 24.36 -22.89 39.12
C LEU A 147 22.93 -23.08 39.59
N GLU A 148 21.97 -22.76 38.77
CA GLU A 148 20.54 -22.98 39.08
C GLU A 148 20.20 -24.47 39.33
N HIS A 149 20.94 -25.39 38.70
CA HIS A 149 20.79 -26.82 38.98
C HIS A 149 21.28 -27.22 40.39
N ILE A 150 22.03 -26.37 41.10
CA ILE A 150 22.45 -26.61 42.46
C ILE A 150 21.45 -26.01 43.44
N ALA A 151 21.16 -24.70 43.30
CA ALA A 151 20.26 -23.92 44.17
C ALA A 151 19.97 -22.53 43.53
N PRO A 152 18.99 -21.78 44.01
CA PRO A 152 18.74 -20.42 43.56
C PRO A 152 19.99 -19.52 43.59
N VAL A 153 20.17 -18.73 42.55
CA VAL A 153 21.38 -17.94 42.26
C VAL A 153 21.30 -16.55 42.89
N ILE A 154 22.25 -16.26 43.80
CA ILE A 154 22.47 -14.93 44.34
C ILE A 154 23.47 -14.18 43.49
N GLY A 155 23.02 -13.20 42.72
CA GLY A 155 23.89 -12.37 41.89
C GLY A 155 24.76 -11.45 42.74
N MET A 156 25.98 -11.19 42.29
CA MET A 156 26.90 -10.24 42.92
C MET A 156 27.53 -9.32 41.91
N PRO A 157 27.49 -7.98 42.08
CA PRO A 157 28.15 -7.05 41.16
C PRO A 157 29.67 -7.12 41.26
N GLU A 158 30.19 -7.49 42.43
CA GLU A 158 31.57 -7.80 42.71
C GLU A 158 31.67 -8.79 43.89
N THR A 159 32.78 -9.49 44.05
CA THR A 159 32.97 -10.43 45.15
C THR A 159 33.42 -9.71 46.44
N PRO A 160 32.97 -10.12 47.63
CA PRO A 160 33.56 -9.66 48.90
C PRO A 160 35.05 -10.02 48.97
N PHE A 161 35.86 -9.15 49.54
CA PHE A 161 37.26 -9.37 49.85
C PHE A 161 38.19 -9.58 48.62
N ASP A 162 37.74 -9.18 47.45
CA ASP A 162 38.47 -9.28 46.22
C ASP A 162 38.62 -7.90 45.57
N ARG A 163 39.31 -7.85 44.45
CA ARG A 163 39.56 -6.62 43.69
C ARG A 163 38.26 -5.89 43.35
N ARG A 164 38.20 -4.63 43.78
CA ARG A 164 36.98 -3.79 43.60
C ARG A 164 36.76 -3.43 42.15
N LEU A 165 35.49 -3.32 41.73
CA LEU A 165 35.10 -2.94 40.37
C LEU A 165 35.65 -1.56 39.99
N SER A 166 35.49 -0.58 40.85
CA SER A 166 35.90 0.81 40.60
C SER A 166 37.41 0.99 40.46
N ARG A 167 38.26 0.10 41.02
CA ARG A 167 39.73 0.13 40.88
C ARG A 167 40.20 0.04 39.43
N GLY A 168 39.39 -0.50 38.52
CA GLY A 168 39.69 -0.63 37.08
C GLY A 168 39.53 0.66 36.28
N PHE A 169 39.06 1.74 36.88
CA PHE A 169 38.72 2.98 36.20
C PHE A 169 39.44 4.18 36.84
N ALA A 170 40.11 4.99 36.01
CA ALA A 170 40.67 6.27 36.43
C ALA A 170 39.65 7.42 36.46
N ASP A 171 38.62 7.32 35.61
CA ASP A 171 37.50 8.28 35.52
C ASP A 171 36.33 7.85 36.38
N SER A 172 35.87 8.72 37.28
CA SER A 172 34.78 8.43 38.22
C SER A 172 33.43 8.28 37.52
N GLY A 173 33.14 9.02 36.46
CA GLY A 173 31.93 8.90 35.69
C GLY A 173 31.82 7.55 34.98
N ARG A 174 32.96 7.07 34.46
CA ARG A 174 33.06 5.75 33.85
C ARG A 174 32.95 4.62 34.88
N ALA A 175 33.56 4.81 36.06
CA ALA A 175 33.43 3.89 37.19
C ALA A 175 31.93 3.80 37.65
N ARG A 176 31.25 4.94 37.75
CA ARG A 176 29.83 5.00 38.11
C ARG A 176 28.96 4.25 37.08
N ARG A 177 29.19 4.48 35.77
CA ARG A 177 28.46 3.76 34.73
C ARG A 177 28.68 2.25 34.77
N ALA A 178 29.91 1.83 35.04
CA ALA A 178 30.23 0.41 35.19
C ALA A 178 29.55 -0.20 36.45
N ALA A 179 29.54 0.51 37.57
CA ALA A 179 28.88 0.07 38.78
C ALA A 179 27.35 0.02 38.62
N HIS A 180 26.76 1.03 37.98
CA HIS A 180 25.33 1.03 37.61
C HIS A 180 24.96 -0.15 36.70
N ARG A 181 25.76 -0.42 35.65
CA ARG A 181 25.59 -1.59 34.77
C ARG A 181 25.66 -2.90 35.56
N ALA A 182 26.69 -3.05 36.40
CA ALA A 182 26.86 -4.25 37.20
C ALA A 182 25.66 -4.47 38.15
N LEU A 183 25.18 -3.41 38.82
CA LEU A 183 24.02 -3.44 39.68
C LEU A 183 22.76 -3.90 38.91
N ALA A 184 22.42 -3.17 37.81
CA ALA A 184 21.20 -3.44 37.04
C ALA A 184 21.25 -4.82 36.37
N PHE A 185 22.41 -5.26 35.88
CA PHE A 185 22.57 -6.57 35.27
C PHE A 185 22.47 -7.70 36.29
N THR A 186 23.16 -7.57 37.44
CA THR A 186 23.16 -8.56 38.52
C THR A 186 21.78 -8.83 39.07
N THR A 187 20.97 -7.79 39.23
CA THR A 187 19.61 -7.89 39.76
C THR A 187 18.60 -8.35 38.70
N ALA A 188 18.97 -8.36 37.40
CA ALA A 188 18.11 -8.86 36.36
C ALA A 188 18.14 -10.38 36.21
N TYR A 189 19.28 -11.05 36.47
CA TYR A 189 19.41 -12.51 36.30
C TYR A 189 19.34 -13.32 37.59
N GLY A 190 19.67 -12.73 38.76
CA GLY A 190 19.70 -13.44 40.01
C GLY A 190 18.31 -13.54 40.69
N ASP A 191 18.09 -14.63 41.44
CA ASP A 191 16.91 -14.82 42.29
C ASP A 191 16.94 -13.87 43.52
N GLY A 192 18.13 -13.45 43.84
CA GLY A 192 18.46 -12.43 44.83
C GLY A 192 19.83 -11.84 44.55
N TRP A 193 20.26 -10.90 45.32
CA TRP A 193 21.57 -10.32 45.11
C TRP A 193 22.26 -9.98 46.42
N LEU A 194 23.60 -9.97 46.40
CA LEU A 194 24.47 -9.65 47.52
C LEU A 194 25.46 -8.55 47.10
N MET A 195 25.44 -7.45 47.87
CA MET A 195 26.31 -6.29 47.69
C MET A 195 27.40 -6.26 48.72
N PRO A 196 28.70 -6.24 48.35
CA PRO A 196 29.78 -5.96 49.31
C PRO A 196 29.71 -4.49 49.74
N MET A 197 29.90 -4.26 51.02
CA MET A 197 29.97 -2.91 51.63
C MET A 197 30.97 -2.01 50.90
N GLY A 198 30.56 -0.78 50.60
CA GLY A 198 31.32 0.21 49.85
C GLY A 198 31.17 0.17 48.31
N PHE A 199 30.50 -0.82 47.76
CA PHE A 199 30.12 -0.81 46.33
C PHE A 199 29.25 0.41 45.97
N GLU A 200 28.31 0.76 46.85
CA GLU A 200 27.41 1.90 46.74
C GLU A 200 28.15 3.23 46.63
N PHE A 201 29.34 3.32 47.21
CA PHE A 201 30.18 4.52 47.21
C PHE A 201 31.41 4.46 46.28
N GLY A 202 31.46 3.44 45.42
CA GLY A 202 32.53 3.30 44.45
C GLY A 202 33.91 3.01 45.04
N ALA A 203 33.94 2.21 46.15
CA ALA A 203 35.19 1.83 46.81
C ALA A 203 36.20 1.20 45.81
N ALA A 204 37.41 1.73 45.77
CA ALA A 204 38.49 1.20 44.95
C ALA A 204 39.49 0.35 45.74
N ARG A 205 39.47 0.44 47.05
CA ARG A 205 40.29 -0.35 47.97
C ARG A 205 39.64 -1.67 48.35
N ASP A 206 40.38 -2.75 48.30
CA ASP A 206 39.89 -4.07 48.70
C ASP A 206 39.59 -4.09 50.21
N MET A 207 38.52 -4.73 50.61
CA MET A 207 38.15 -4.90 52.01
C MET A 207 39.04 -5.96 52.68
N ASP A 208 39.55 -5.63 53.87
CA ASP A 208 40.30 -6.57 54.71
C ASP A 208 39.56 -6.76 56.05
N PRO A 209 38.84 -7.88 56.22
CA PRO A 209 38.02 -8.11 57.40
C PRO A 209 38.82 -8.20 58.71
N ALA A 210 40.14 -8.42 58.62
CA ALA A 210 40.98 -8.49 59.78
C ALA A 210 41.59 -7.13 60.18
N ARG A 211 41.71 -6.20 59.22
CA ARG A 211 42.45 -4.93 59.41
C ARG A 211 41.58 -3.70 59.31
N ASP A 212 40.49 -3.75 58.53
CA ASP A 212 39.61 -2.59 58.33
C ASP A 212 38.83 -2.26 59.63
N ARG A 213 38.66 -0.97 59.90
CA ARG A 213 37.99 -0.41 61.07
C ARG A 213 36.83 0.48 60.65
N PRO A 214 35.88 0.82 61.56
CA PRO A 214 34.74 1.70 61.24
C PRO A 214 35.17 3.04 60.62
N GLU A 215 36.36 3.56 61.05
CA GLU A 215 36.88 4.83 60.53
C GLU A 215 37.27 4.74 59.05
N ASP A 216 37.69 3.56 58.57
CA ASP A 216 38.01 3.33 57.17
C ASP A 216 36.76 3.42 56.29
N PHE A 217 35.63 2.92 56.78
CA PHE A 217 34.33 3.07 56.13
C PHE A 217 33.86 4.52 56.12
N THR A 218 33.97 5.22 57.25
CA THR A 218 33.63 6.65 57.32
C THR A 218 34.42 7.48 56.32
N ARG A 219 35.70 7.18 56.16
CA ARG A 219 36.58 7.81 55.17
C ARG A 219 36.11 7.48 53.76
N LEU A 220 35.81 6.23 53.45
CA LEU A 220 35.31 5.79 52.18
C LEU A 220 34.05 6.55 51.76
N VAL A 221 33.10 6.75 52.69
CA VAL A 221 31.87 7.53 52.45
C VAL A 221 32.19 9.00 52.15
N SER A 222 33.11 9.60 52.94
CA SER A 222 33.49 11.00 52.77
C SER A 222 34.30 11.30 51.51
N GLU A 223 35.04 10.33 50.99
CA GLU A 223 35.88 10.42 49.78
C GLU A 223 35.23 9.71 48.60
N ALA A 224 33.94 9.35 48.66
CA ALA A 224 33.23 8.57 47.63
C ALA A 224 33.27 9.26 46.25
N PRO A 225 33.76 8.60 45.19
CA PRO A 225 33.74 9.18 43.83
C PRO A 225 32.33 9.30 43.24
N PHE A 226 31.36 8.57 43.79
CA PHE A 226 29.93 8.63 43.46
C PHE A 226 29.12 7.94 44.54
N ASP A 227 27.79 8.12 44.46
CA ASP A 227 26.80 7.51 45.34
C ASP A 227 25.70 6.83 44.50
N LEU A 228 25.38 5.57 44.81
CA LEU A 228 24.33 4.75 44.16
C LEU A 228 23.24 4.35 45.12
N THR A 229 23.13 4.96 46.31
CA THR A 229 22.16 4.55 47.32
C THR A 229 20.71 4.67 46.84
N GLU A 230 20.37 5.70 46.08
CA GLU A 230 19.04 5.87 45.53
C GLU A 230 18.71 4.80 44.45
N GLU A 231 19.68 4.54 43.54
CA GLU A 231 19.52 3.49 42.54
C GLU A 231 19.37 2.11 43.19
N ILE A 232 20.14 1.82 44.24
CA ILE A 232 20.04 0.58 45.03
C ILE A 232 18.68 0.45 45.69
N ALA A 233 18.16 1.51 46.28
CA ALA A 233 16.83 1.51 46.87
C ALA A 233 15.72 1.22 45.84
N ALA A 234 15.84 1.84 44.66
CA ALA A 234 14.93 1.58 43.55
C ALA A 234 15.00 0.14 43.06
N VAL A 235 16.22 -0.40 42.92
CA VAL A 235 16.44 -1.81 42.51
C VAL A 235 15.86 -2.77 43.55
N ASN A 236 16.08 -2.55 44.84
CA ASN A 236 15.52 -3.40 45.89
C ASN A 236 13.98 -3.42 45.88
N THR A 237 13.37 -2.27 45.64
CA THR A 237 11.92 -2.19 45.46
C THR A 237 11.43 -3.03 44.30
N ARG A 238 12.11 -2.96 43.15
CA ARG A 238 11.79 -3.79 41.99
C ARG A 238 12.01 -5.27 42.23
N CYS A 239 13.14 -5.66 42.85
CA CYS A 239 13.40 -7.05 43.18
C CYS A 239 12.33 -7.64 44.10
N ALA A 240 11.82 -6.87 45.07
CA ALA A 240 10.75 -7.32 45.94
C ALA A 240 9.44 -7.63 45.18
N LEU A 241 9.15 -6.85 44.14
CA LEU A 241 7.98 -7.08 43.28
C LEU A 241 8.12 -8.27 42.33
N THR A 242 9.38 -8.62 41.96
CA THR A 242 9.67 -9.71 41.03
C THR A 242 10.04 -11.04 41.68
N ALA A 243 10.21 -11.06 42.97
CA ALA A 243 10.64 -12.24 43.74
C ALA A 243 9.69 -13.45 43.68
N GLU A 244 8.44 -13.25 43.30
CA GLU A 244 7.46 -14.34 43.15
C GLU A 244 7.70 -15.24 41.91
N HIS A 245 8.61 -14.83 41.02
CA HIS A 245 8.78 -15.48 39.72
C HIS A 245 10.26 -15.53 39.31
N PRO A 246 11.11 -16.34 39.98
CA PRO A 246 12.51 -16.50 39.58
C PRO A 246 12.63 -17.12 38.17
N PRO A 247 13.65 -16.76 37.38
CA PRO A 247 13.87 -17.38 36.08
C PRO A 247 14.34 -18.83 36.27
N ALA A 248 13.77 -19.74 35.49
CA ALA A 248 14.15 -21.17 35.48
C ALA A 248 15.24 -21.47 34.44
N SER A 249 15.52 -20.57 33.49
CA SER A 249 16.60 -20.72 32.52
C SER A 249 17.12 -19.37 32.03
N VAL A 250 18.43 -19.31 31.74
CA VAL A 250 19.10 -18.13 31.19
C VAL A 250 19.77 -18.53 29.86
N ARG A 251 19.50 -17.79 28.78
CA ARG A 251 20.11 -18.03 27.47
C ARG A 251 20.65 -16.74 26.86
N SER A 252 21.88 -16.78 26.34
CA SER A 252 22.41 -15.68 25.53
C SER A 252 21.77 -15.67 24.15
N LEU A 253 21.36 -14.47 23.68
CA LEU A 253 20.81 -14.23 22.34
C LEU A 253 21.77 -13.40 21.48
N SER A 254 22.79 -12.80 22.08
CA SER A 254 23.76 -11.95 21.36
C SER A 254 25.02 -12.76 21.00
N PRO A 255 25.57 -12.55 19.78
CA PRO A 255 26.90 -13.04 19.45
C PRO A 255 27.97 -12.30 20.29
N PRO A 256 29.16 -12.90 20.47
CA PRO A 256 30.22 -12.32 21.34
C PRO A 256 30.71 -10.94 20.93
N ASP A 257 30.59 -10.58 19.67
CA ASP A 257 31.01 -9.30 19.08
C ASP A 257 29.87 -8.27 19.00
N ALA A 258 28.67 -8.60 19.47
CA ALA A 258 27.55 -7.69 19.47
C ALA A 258 27.81 -6.41 20.29
N PRO A 259 27.34 -5.26 19.90
CA PRO A 259 27.52 -4.01 20.65
C PRO A 259 26.79 -3.98 21.99
N ALA A 260 25.78 -4.85 22.15
CA ALA A 260 25.04 -5.04 23.40
C ALA A 260 24.88 -6.53 23.70
N ALA A 261 24.89 -6.87 24.98
CA ALA A 261 24.47 -8.18 25.44
C ALA A 261 22.96 -8.29 25.44
N ALA A 262 22.44 -9.45 25.06
CA ALA A 262 21.01 -9.78 25.14
C ALA A 262 20.85 -11.15 25.78
N LEU A 263 20.15 -11.21 26.92
CA LEU A 263 19.85 -12.44 27.64
C LEU A 263 18.35 -12.67 27.67
N LEU A 264 17.95 -13.89 27.39
CA LEU A 264 16.59 -14.35 27.59
C LEU A 264 16.51 -15.13 28.92
N LEU A 265 15.63 -14.68 29.80
CA LEU A 265 15.28 -15.36 31.03
C LEU A 265 13.84 -15.88 30.92
N ARG A 266 13.65 -17.18 31.07
CA ARG A 266 12.31 -17.80 31.01
C ARG A 266 11.97 -18.46 32.36
N ASN A 267 10.70 -18.36 32.72
CA ASN A 267 10.13 -19.14 33.82
C ASN A 267 9.38 -20.33 33.22
N GLU A 268 9.70 -21.56 33.65
CA GLU A 268 9.03 -22.80 33.22
C GLU A 268 7.66 -23.04 33.86
N ALA A 269 7.12 -22.12 34.64
CA ALA A 269 5.78 -22.28 35.15
C ALA A 269 4.76 -22.48 34.03
N ASN A 270 4.16 -23.68 33.98
CA ASN A 270 3.18 -24.13 33.00
C ASN A 270 2.21 -23.01 32.62
N GLY A 271 2.22 -22.63 31.34
CA GLY A 271 1.43 -21.55 30.81
C GLY A 271 -0.06 -21.72 31.10
N THR A 272 -0.54 -21.05 32.11
CA THR A 272 -1.99 -20.97 32.40
C THR A 272 -2.57 -19.92 31.46
N VAL A 273 -3.45 -20.32 30.55
CA VAL A 273 -4.16 -19.42 29.64
C VAL A 273 -5.27 -18.72 30.45
N VAL A 274 -5.13 -17.43 30.69
CA VAL A 274 -6.17 -16.59 31.27
C VAL A 274 -6.59 -15.56 30.24
N GLY A 275 -7.84 -15.64 29.78
CA GLY A 275 -8.38 -14.66 28.83
C GLY A 275 -7.68 -14.59 27.48
N GLY A 276 -7.16 -15.72 26.96
CA GLY A 276 -6.45 -15.76 25.67
C GLY A 276 -4.97 -15.39 25.73
N THR A 277 -4.42 -15.17 26.92
CA THR A 277 -3.01 -14.83 27.15
C THR A 277 -2.33 -16.04 27.83
N VAL A 278 -1.25 -16.52 27.26
CA VAL A 278 -0.36 -17.49 27.93
C VAL A 278 0.46 -16.70 28.96
N VAL A 279 0.24 -16.95 30.23
CA VAL A 279 1.00 -16.31 31.30
C VAL A 279 2.32 -17.05 31.49
N GLY A 280 3.20 -16.96 30.51
CA GLY A 280 4.61 -17.30 30.65
C GLY A 280 5.39 -15.98 30.74
N ARG A 281 6.03 -15.68 31.86
CA ARG A 281 6.82 -14.45 32.00
C ARG A 281 8.23 -14.71 31.52
N ALA A 282 8.54 -14.31 30.28
CA ALA A 282 9.90 -14.20 29.80
C ALA A 282 10.41 -12.76 29.97
N ARG A 283 11.70 -12.60 30.25
CA ARG A 283 12.37 -11.32 30.31
C ARG A 283 13.51 -11.28 29.31
N LEU A 284 13.60 -10.20 28.55
CA LEU A 284 14.74 -9.90 27.69
C LEU A 284 15.57 -8.83 28.37
N VAL A 285 16.78 -9.16 28.78
CA VAL A 285 17.72 -8.24 29.42
C VAL A 285 18.76 -7.80 28.40
N LEU A 286 18.79 -6.50 28.11
CA LEU A 286 19.69 -5.87 27.16
C LEU A 286 20.69 -5.01 27.93
N ALA A 287 21.99 -5.25 27.75
CA ALA A 287 23.05 -4.49 28.40
C ALA A 287 24.02 -3.89 27.39
N ASN A 288 24.23 -2.59 27.45
CA ASN A 288 25.23 -1.93 26.61
C ASN A 288 26.67 -2.32 27.03
N ALA A 289 27.40 -2.93 26.13
CA ALA A 289 28.79 -3.32 26.40
C ALA A 289 29.73 -2.10 26.52
N SER A 290 29.43 -0.99 25.82
CA SER A 290 30.21 0.27 25.91
C SER A 290 29.84 1.07 27.16
N LEU A 291 30.85 1.65 27.81
CA LEU A 291 30.65 2.63 28.88
C LEU A 291 30.68 4.08 28.38
N ASP A 292 31.00 4.29 27.10
CA ASP A 292 31.24 5.61 26.55
C ASP A 292 30.19 6.00 25.49
N ASP A 293 29.70 5.03 24.67
CA ASP A 293 28.80 5.26 23.56
C ASP A 293 27.42 4.63 23.79
N PRO A 294 26.34 5.28 23.39
CA PRO A 294 25.04 4.66 23.37
C PRO A 294 24.97 3.59 22.26
N VAL A 295 24.19 2.56 22.46
CA VAL A 295 23.96 1.50 21.47
C VAL A 295 22.49 1.43 21.10
N ARG A 296 22.21 1.21 19.82
CA ARG A 296 20.87 0.93 19.32
C ARG A 296 20.72 -0.56 19.02
N VAL A 297 19.78 -1.20 19.69
CA VAL A 297 19.51 -2.64 19.56
C VAL A 297 18.20 -2.86 18.83
N SER A 298 18.24 -3.57 17.71
CA SER A 298 17.03 -4.03 17.01
C SER A 298 16.43 -5.23 17.72
N LEU A 299 15.12 -5.19 17.96
CA LEU A 299 14.41 -6.24 18.70
C LEU A 299 14.02 -7.43 17.81
N ALA A 300 13.65 -7.20 16.55
CA ALA A 300 13.14 -8.24 15.66
C ALA A 300 14.05 -9.48 15.56
N PRO A 301 15.39 -9.38 15.36
CA PRO A 301 16.27 -10.54 15.34
C PRO A 301 16.30 -11.29 16.69
N LEU A 302 16.25 -10.55 17.80
CA LEU A 302 16.27 -11.13 19.14
C LEU A 302 14.98 -11.90 19.44
N LEU A 303 13.82 -11.35 19.03
CA LEU A 303 12.54 -12.00 19.20
C LEU A 303 12.46 -13.30 18.38
N THR A 304 12.88 -13.27 17.12
CA THR A 304 12.94 -14.46 16.28
C THR A 304 13.84 -15.54 16.89
N THR A 305 15.04 -15.15 17.35
CA THR A 305 15.98 -16.10 17.98
C THR A 305 15.47 -16.61 19.33
N SER A 306 14.72 -15.82 20.06
CA SER A 306 14.18 -16.20 21.36
C SER A 306 12.92 -17.07 21.28
N GLY A 307 12.23 -17.10 20.11
CA GLY A 307 10.91 -17.72 19.97
C GLY A 307 9.81 -16.96 20.70
N LEU A 308 10.00 -15.65 20.87
CA LEU A 308 9.00 -14.72 21.43
C LEU A 308 8.22 -13.98 20.33
N ASP A 309 8.13 -14.57 19.15
CA ASP A 309 7.36 -14.03 18.02
C ASP A 309 5.89 -13.82 18.44
N GLY A 310 5.42 -12.58 18.33
CA GLY A 310 4.06 -12.21 18.76
C GLY A 310 3.89 -11.93 20.25
N ALA A 311 4.99 -11.84 21.02
CA ALA A 311 4.92 -11.36 22.40
C ALA A 311 4.80 -9.83 22.46
N LEU A 312 4.00 -9.35 23.38
CA LEU A 312 3.96 -7.92 23.75
C LEU A 312 5.13 -7.65 24.68
N LEU A 313 5.97 -6.68 24.32
CA LEU A 313 7.08 -6.26 25.16
C LEU A 313 6.70 -5.01 25.96
N GLU A 314 6.97 -5.03 27.26
CA GLU A 314 6.81 -3.89 28.17
C GLU A 314 8.15 -3.57 28.80
N ASP A 315 8.56 -2.31 28.73
CA ASP A 315 9.81 -1.86 29.33
C ASP A 315 9.63 -1.68 30.85
N ASP A 316 10.55 -2.23 31.62
CA ASP A 316 10.51 -2.18 33.10
C ASP A 316 10.66 -0.75 33.67
N GLN A 317 11.30 0.16 32.90
CA GLN A 317 11.53 1.53 33.36
C GLN A 317 10.37 2.47 33.06
N ASP A 318 9.75 2.32 31.89
CA ASP A 318 8.74 3.27 31.37
C ASP A 318 7.31 2.71 31.41
N ALA A 319 7.15 1.41 31.70
CA ALA A 319 5.88 0.66 31.63
C ALA A 319 5.11 0.89 30.29
N ALA A 320 5.84 1.27 29.25
CA ALA A 320 5.30 1.52 27.92
C ALA A 320 5.45 0.29 27.02
N PRO A 321 4.46 0.00 26.16
CA PRO A 321 4.59 -1.04 25.16
C PRO A 321 5.74 -0.70 24.19
N VAL A 322 6.57 -1.68 23.88
CA VAL A 322 7.66 -1.56 22.91
C VAL A 322 7.26 -2.29 21.63
N GLU A 323 7.40 -1.61 20.50
CA GLU A 323 7.08 -2.22 19.21
C GLU A 323 8.07 -3.35 18.87
N PRO A 324 7.59 -4.55 18.51
CA PRO A 324 8.44 -5.73 18.28
C PRO A 324 9.47 -5.56 17.14
N ASP A 325 9.16 -4.79 16.12
CA ASP A 325 10.05 -4.43 15.01
C ASP A 325 10.86 -3.15 15.26
N GLY A 326 10.66 -2.54 16.44
CA GLY A 326 11.36 -1.35 16.88
C GLY A 326 12.82 -1.59 17.23
N ALA A 327 13.48 -0.52 17.61
CA ALA A 327 14.84 -0.55 18.16
C ALA A 327 14.92 0.30 19.43
N ILE A 328 15.61 -0.24 20.43
CA ILE A 328 15.83 0.45 21.71
C ILE A 328 17.22 1.06 21.74
N THR A 329 17.32 2.31 22.15
CA THR A 329 18.60 2.96 22.42
C THR A 329 18.95 2.82 23.89
N ILE A 330 20.11 2.22 24.17
CA ILE A 330 20.61 1.99 25.52
C ILE A 330 21.77 2.94 25.77
N ALA A 331 21.67 3.74 26.81
CA ALA A 331 22.72 4.68 27.22
C ALA A 331 24.05 3.97 27.53
N PRO A 332 25.21 4.68 27.56
CA PRO A 332 26.49 4.10 27.96
C PRO A 332 26.43 3.42 29.34
N GLY A 333 26.79 2.13 29.39
CA GLY A 333 26.69 1.33 30.61
C GLY A 333 25.26 1.06 31.09
N GLY A 334 24.24 1.34 30.23
CA GLY A 334 22.83 1.10 30.57
C GLY A 334 22.44 -0.38 30.44
N VAL A 335 21.38 -0.74 31.17
CA VAL A 335 20.70 -2.03 31.08
C VAL A 335 19.20 -1.77 30.98
N ARG A 336 18.51 -2.48 30.07
CA ARG A 336 17.07 -2.43 29.90
C ARG A 336 16.51 -3.84 30.07
N THR A 337 15.44 -3.95 30.82
CA THR A 337 14.71 -5.21 31.00
C THR A 337 13.34 -5.07 30.37
N LEU A 338 13.06 -5.95 29.40
CA LEU A 338 11.78 -6.01 28.72
C LEU A 338 11.03 -7.25 29.19
N TRP A 339 9.82 -7.05 29.67
CA TRP A 339 8.92 -8.14 29.99
C TRP A 339 8.18 -8.57 28.75
N ALA A 340 8.28 -9.84 28.41
CA ALA A 340 7.55 -10.43 27.29
C ALA A 340 6.28 -11.11 27.79
N LYS A 341 5.14 -10.66 27.27
CA LYS A 341 3.82 -11.24 27.49
C LYS A 341 3.43 -12.00 26.22
N GLU A 342 3.50 -13.30 26.25
CA GLU A 342 3.10 -14.14 25.12
C GLU A 342 1.59 -14.06 24.92
N LEU A 343 1.17 -13.73 23.70
CA LEU A 343 -0.24 -13.73 23.31
C LEU A 343 -0.58 -15.06 22.66
N ALA A 344 -1.76 -15.59 22.97
CA ALA A 344 -2.23 -16.78 22.29
C ALA A 344 -2.41 -16.50 20.79
N PRO A 345 -1.93 -17.37 19.91
CA PRO A 345 -2.15 -17.20 18.47
C PRO A 345 -3.66 -17.20 18.17
N ILE A 346 -4.03 -16.36 17.19
CA ILE A 346 -5.42 -16.36 16.70
C ILE A 346 -5.63 -17.68 15.96
N GLY A 347 -6.39 -18.58 16.56
CA GLY A 347 -6.77 -19.85 15.94
C GLY A 347 -7.67 -19.62 14.74
N ARG A 348 -7.43 -20.40 13.68
CA ARG A 348 -8.41 -20.52 12.60
C ARG A 348 -9.47 -21.54 13.05
N SER A 349 -10.71 -21.33 12.60
CA SER A 349 -11.75 -22.36 12.77
C SER A 349 -11.30 -23.66 12.09
N GLU A 350 -11.52 -24.78 12.75
CA GLU A 350 -11.27 -26.09 12.16
C GLU A 350 -12.18 -26.28 10.94
N GLN A 351 -11.58 -26.65 9.83
CA GLN A 351 -12.30 -27.05 8.63
C GLN A 351 -12.24 -28.56 8.49
N SER A 352 -13.38 -29.19 8.26
CA SER A 352 -13.39 -30.64 8.04
C SER A 352 -12.69 -31.00 6.73
N ALA A 353 -12.05 -32.16 6.67
CA ALA A 353 -11.41 -32.66 5.46
C ALA A 353 -12.42 -32.82 4.29
N LEU A 354 -13.68 -33.11 4.62
CA LEU A 354 -14.76 -33.22 3.64
C LEU A 354 -15.11 -31.89 3.00
N GLU A 355 -15.22 -30.82 3.82
CA GLU A 355 -15.43 -29.44 3.32
C GLU A 355 -14.24 -29.00 2.46
N ALA A 356 -13.02 -29.22 2.91
CA ALA A 356 -11.81 -28.92 2.15
C ALA A 356 -11.77 -29.67 0.80
N ALA A 357 -12.16 -30.94 0.79
CA ALA A 357 -12.22 -31.75 -0.43
C ALA A 357 -13.32 -31.29 -1.42
N SER A 358 -14.33 -30.56 -0.95
CA SER A 358 -15.38 -29.99 -1.81
C SER A 358 -14.99 -28.65 -2.44
N ALA A 359 -13.87 -28.05 -2.04
CA ALA A 359 -13.40 -26.77 -2.60
C ALA A 359 -13.03 -26.93 -4.08
N PRO A 360 -13.19 -25.87 -4.89
CA PRO A 360 -12.81 -25.89 -6.29
C PRO A 360 -11.31 -26.20 -6.48
N ARG A 361 -11.01 -27.10 -7.41
CA ARG A 361 -9.62 -27.46 -7.78
C ARG A 361 -9.04 -26.57 -8.88
N VAL A 362 -9.89 -25.77 -9.53
CA VAL A 362 -9.48 -24.77 -10.52
C VAL A 362 -9.59 -23.39 -9.90
N ALA A 363 -8.48 -22.67 -9.82
CA ALA A 363 -8.44 -21.28 -9.43
C ALA A 363 -8.60 -20.38 -10.65
N ILE A 364 -9.35 -19.29 -10.50
CA ILE A 364 -9.54 -18.24 -11.51
C ILE A 364 -9.10 -16.93 -10.86
N GLU A 365 -8.01 -16.36 -11.36
CA GLU A 365 -7.37 -15.19 -10.75
C GLU A 365 -7.11 -14.09 -11.78
N ALA A 366 -6.71 -12.91 -11.31
CA ALA A 366 -6.30 -11.77 -12.13
C ALA A 366 -7.27 -11.45 -13.29
N VAL A 367 -8.57 -11.50 -13.03
CA VAL A 367 -9.61 -11.24 -14.04
C VAL A 367 -9.60 -9.77 -14.45
N THR A 368 -9.49 -9.52 -15.76
CA THR A 368 -9.54 -8.16 -16.33
C THR A 368 -10.53 -8.12 -17.52
N PRO A 369 -11.21 -6.97 -17.76
CA PRO A 369 -11.15 -5.71 -17.01
C PRO A 369 -11.83 -5.82 -15.64
N SER A 370 -11.27 -5.17 -14.63
CA SER A 370 -11.86 -5.12 -13.29
C SER A 370 -11.59 -3.75 -12.68
N VAL A 371 -12.62 -3.13 -12.11
CA VAL A 371 -12.53 -1.86 -11.40
C VAL A 371 -12.88 -2.11 -9.94
N ASP A 372 -11.90 -1.90 -9.04
CA ASP A 372 -12.03 -2.17 -7.60
C ASP A 372 -12.63 -3.57 -7.31
N GLY A 373 -12.08 -4.61 -7.95
CA GLY A 373 -12.55 -5.98 -7.75
C GLY A 373 -13.95 -6.28 -8.31
N GLY A 374 -14.44 -5.47 -9.25
CA GLY A 374 -15.76 -5.61 -9.86
C GLY A 374 -16.86 -4.83 -9.14
N ILE A 375 -16.52 -3.92 -8.23
CA ILE A 375 -17.50 -3.03 -7.56
C ILE A 375 -18.06 -2.02 -8.55
N PHE A 376 -17.22 -1.46 -9.43
CA PHE A 376 -17.60 -0.47 -10.42
C PHE A 376 -17.48 -1.00 -11.84
N PRO A 377 -18.29 -0.48 -12.78
CA PRO A 377 -18.20 -0.92 -14.16
C PRO A 377 -16.94 -0.43 -14.87
N ALA A 378 -16.33 -1.31 -15.65
CA ALA A 378 -15.38 -0.91 -16.66
C ALA A 378 -16.11 -0.20 -17.79
N LYS A 379 -15.55 0.91 -18.31
CA LYS A 379 -16.17 1.73 -19.35
C LYS A 379 -15.74 1.29 -20.73
N ARG A 380 -16.72 1.08 -21.59
CA ARG A 380 -16.53 0.72 -23.00
C ARG A 380 -17.51 1.51 -23.87
N LEU A 381 -17.30 1.43 -25.17
CA LEU A 381 -18.21 2.03 -26.15
C LEU A 381 -19.01 0.94 -26.85
N VAL A 382 -20.25 1.26 -27.21
CA VAL A 382 -21.07 0.37 -28.04
C VAL A 382 -20.38 0.14 -29.38
N GLY A 383 -20.37 -1.12 -29.83
CA GLY A 383 -19.64 -1.57 -31.02
C GLY A 383 -18.21 -2.05 -30.74
N GLU A 384 -17.70 -1.93 -29.53
CA GLU A 384 -16.40 -2.50 -29.14
C GLU A 384 -16.51 -3.98 -28.80
N MET A 385 -15.38 -4.67 -28.99
CA MET A 385 -15.15 -6.00 -28.46
C MET A 385 -14.47 -5.87 -27.08
N VAL A 386 -15.09 -6.35 -26.03
CA VAL A 386 -14.48 -6.42 -24.72
C VAL A 386 -13.55 -7.62 -24.67
N GLU A 387 -12.26 -7.37 -24.55
CA GLU A 387 -11.29 -8.40 -24.25
C GLU A 387 -11.27 -8.67 -22.75
N VAL A 388 -11.51 -9.93 -22.40
CA VAL A 388 -11.47 -10.42 -21.03
C VAL A 388 -10.31 -11.40 -20.92
N SER A 389 -9.50 -11.24 -19.88
CA SER A 389 -8.44 -12.19 -19.60
C SER A 389 -8.43 -12.61 -18.13
N ALA A 390 -7.97 -13.83 -17.86
CA ALA A 390 -7.84 -14.38 -16.52
C ALA A 390 -6.70 -15.40 -16.47
N ASP A 391 -6.17 -15.63 -15.28
CA ASP A 391 -5.26 -16.76 -15.02
C ASP A 391 -6.08 -17.97 -14.57
N LEU A 392 -5.93 -19.09 -15.26
CA LEU A 392 -6.58 -20.36 -14.91
C LEU A 392 -5.51 -21.32 -14.43
N ILE A 393 -5.61 -21.70 -13.15
CA ILE A 393 -4.60 -22.49 -12.45
C ILE A 393 -5.25 -23.74 -11.87
N SER A 394 -4.62 -24.91 -11.99
CA SER A 394 -5.05 -26.13 -11.34
C SER A 394 -3.87 -26.97 -10.91
N ASP A 395 -4.13 -27.87 -9.98
CA ASP A 395 -3.21 -28.94 -9.62
C ASP A 395 -3.11 -30.02 -10.72
N GLY A 396 -1.96 -30.68 -10.79
CA GLY A 396 -1.69 -31.76 -11.75
C GLY A 396 -1.24 -31.25 -13.11
N HIS A 397 -1.30 -32.14 -14.12
CA HIS A 397 -0.86 -31.87 -15.49
C HIS A 397 -2.02 -31.91 -16.50
N GLU A 398 -3.23 -32.05 -16.01
CA GLU A 398 -4.41 -32.13 -16.88
C GLU A 398 -4.66 -30.77 -17.55
N PRO A 399 -4.90 -30.73 -18.86
CA PRO A 399 -5.20 -29.48 -19.54
C PRO A 399 -6.51 -28.89 -19.02
N LEU A 400 -6.51 -27.55 -18.95
CA LEU A 400 -7.71 -26.79 -18.60
C LEU A 400 -8.47 -26.37 -19.85
N ALA A 401 -9.75 -26.12 -19.69
CA ALA A 401 -10.58 -25.37 -20.60
C ALA A 401 -11.35 -24.26 -19.84
N GLY A 402 -11.69 -23.19 -20.54
CA GLY A 402 -12.41 -22.09 -19.93
C GLY A 402 -13.40 -21.46 -20.91
N ALA A 403 -14.40 -20.83 -20.35
CA ALA A 403 -15.41 -20.06 -21.06
C ALA A 403 -15.63 -18.70 -20.40
N LEU A 404 -15.71 -17.68 -21.21
CA LEU A 404 -16.22 -16.36 -20.86
C LEU A 404 -17.74 -16.39 -20.92
N LEU A 405 -18.39 -16.13 -19.81
CA LEU A 405 -19.83 -15.97 -19.74
C LEU A 405 -20.17 -14.47 -19.71
N TRP A 406 -21.11 -14.02 -20.54
CA TRP A 406 -21.52 -12.62 -20.56
C TRP A 406 -23.03 -12.47 -20.87
N ARG A 407 -23.62 -11.36 -20.39
CA ARG A 407 -25.01 -10.99 -20.64
C ARG A 407 -25.24 -9.50 -20.47
N ALA A 408 -26.31 -8.94 -21.04
CA ALA A 408 -26.79 -7.63 -20.66
C ALA A 408 -27.48 -7.71 -19.28
N ALA A 409 -27.59 -6.58 -18.57
CA ALA A 409 -28.16 -6.54 -17.21
C ALA A 409 -29.64 -6.96 -17.17
N ASP A 410 -30.39 -6.72 -18.24
CA ASP A 410 -31.83 -7.07 -18.40
C ASP A 410 -32.06 -8.50 -18.93
N GLU A 411 -31.00 -9.29 -19.16
CA GLU A 411 -31.06 -10.68 -19.58
C GLU A 411 -30.83 -11.62 -18.40
N THR A 412 -31.50 -12.76 -18.39
CA THR A 412 -31.30 -13.82 -17.40
C THR A 412 -30.20 -14.80 -17.82
N ASP A 413 -30.15 -15.09 -19.13
CA ASP A 413 -29.34 -16.15 -19.70
C ASP A 413 -27.94 -15.64 -20.07
N TRP A 414 -26.95 -16.45 -19.76
CA TRP A 414 -25.56 -16.18 -20.10
C TRP A 414 -25.22 -16.70 -21.49
N ARG A 415 -24.61 -15.84 -22.30
CA ARG A 415 -23.95 -16.25 -23.53
C ARG A 415 -22.55 -16.70 -23.22
N GLU A 416 -22.06 -17.64 -23.98
CA GLU A 416 -20.78 -18.27 -23.75
C GLU A 416 -19.83 -18.09 -24.93
N VAL A 417 -18.55 -17.80 -24.64
CA VAL A 417 -17.45 -17.73 -25.60
C VAL A 417 -16.29 -18.53 -25.04
N PRO A 418 -15.67 -19.47 -25.79
CA PRO A 418 -14.50 -20.20 -25.34
C PRO A 418 -13.35 -19.25 -25.07
N LEU A 419 -12.55 -19.53 -24.01
CA LEU A 419 -11.28 -18.87 -23.75
C LEU A 419 -10.17 -19.56 -24.50
N ALA A 420 -9.20 -18.78 -24.98
CA ALA A 420 -7.98 -19.26 -25.61
C ALA A 420 -6.78 -19.03 -24.67
N ALA A 421 -5.93 -20.07 -24.48
CA ALA A 421 -4.68 -19.93 -23.74
C ALA A 421 -3.67 -19.11 -24.58
N VAL A 422 -3.03 -18.13 -23.94
CA VAL A 422 -2.01 -17.29 -24.58
C VAL A 422 -0.62 -17.49 -23.99
N GLY A 423 -0.47 -18.47 -23.11
CA GLY A 423 0.76 -18.83 -22.41
C GLY A 423 0.80 -18.33 -20.97
N ASN A 424 1.68 -18.95 -20.16
CA ASN A 424 1.85 -18.62 -18.73
C ASN A 424 0.52 -18.57 -17.96
N ASP A 425 -0.29 -19.60 -18.11
CA ASP A 425 -1.63 -19.78 -17.51
C ASP A 425 -2.64 -18.65 -17.80
N ARG A 426 -2.29 -17.70 -18.68
CA ARG A 426 -3.14 -16.60 -19.11
C ARG A 426 -4.08 -17.05 -20.21
N TRP A 427 -5.37 -16.75 -20.04
CA TRP A 427 -6.44 -17.07 -20.95
C TRP A 427 -7.19 -15.79 -21.37
N VAL A 428 -7.63 -15.77 -22.64
CA VAL A 428 -8.29 -14.59 -23.23
C VAL A 428 -9.57 -15.02 -23.97
N GLY A 429 -10.62 -14.23 -23.77
CA GLY A 429 -11.86 -14.32 -24.54
C GLY A 429 -12.40 -12.94 -24.88
N ARG A 430 -13.29 -12.82 -25.88
CA ARG A 430 -13.85 -11.55 -26.30
C ARG A 430 -15.34 -11.64 -26.52
N PHE A 431 -16.09 -10.61 -26.13
CA PHE A 431 -17.52 -10.50 -26.40
C PHE A 431 -17.89 -9.12 -26.95
N PRO A 432 -18.91 -9.01 -27.82
CA PRO A 432 -19.29 -7.75 -28.42
C PRO A 432 -20.25 -6.97 -27.54
N LEU A 433 -20.12 -5.64 -27.50
CA LEU A 433 -21.09 -4.73 -26.91
C LEU A 433 -22.02 -4.18 -27.98
N THR A 434 -23.18 -4.79 -28.17
CA THR A 434 -24.14 -4.44 -29.21
C THR A 434 -25.25 -3.50 -28.75
N ARG A 435 -25.38 -3.29 -27.42
CA ARG A 435 -26.43 -2.49 -26.78
C ARG A 435 -25.81 -1.48 -25.82
N LEU A 436 -26.42 -0.31 -25.67
CA LEU A 436 -26.11 0.66 -24.64
C LEU A 436 -26.52 0.14 -23.26
N GLY A 437 -25.75 0.50 -22.22
CA GLY A 437 -26.03 0.22 -20.84
C GLY A 437 -25.17 -0.87 -20.22
N LEU A 438 -25.61 -1.37 -19.08
CA LEU A 438 -24.84 -2.26 -18.22
C LEU A 438 -24.85 -3.71 -18.73
N HIS A 439 -23.66 -4.29 -18.79
CA HIS A 439 -23.41 -5.70 -19.08
C HIS A 439 -22.64 -6.33 -17.94
N PHE A 440 -22.71 -7.66 -17.85
CA PHE A 440 -21.93 -8.44 -16.89
C PHE A 440 -21.17 -9.53 -17.61
N PHE A 441 -19.99 -9.84 -17.10
CA PHE A 441 -19.26 -11.04 -17.50
C PHE A 441 -18.68 -11.76 -16.28
N THR A 442 -18.38 -13.06 -16.46
CA THR A 442 -17.66 -13.87 -15.48
C THR A 442 -16.93 -15.00 -16.21
N ILE A 443 -16.08 -15.72 -15.52
CA ILE A 443 -15.29 -16.82 -16.06
C ILE A 443 -15.80 -18.14 -15.49
N LEU A 444 -15.88 -19.16 -16.34
CA LEU A 444 -16.07 -20.55 -15.98
C LEU A 444 -14.87 -21.35 -16.44
N ALA A 445 -14.28 -22.16 -15.60
CA ALA A 445 -13.14 -23.01 -15.94
C ALA A 445 -13.34 -24.43 -15.44
N TRP A 446 -12.75 -25.40 -16.14
CA TRP A 446 -12.86 -26.84 -15.79
C TRP A 446 -11.64 -27.61 -16.30
N LYS A 447 -11.45 -28.86 -15.80
CA LYS A 447 -10.47 -29.80 -16.34
C LYS A 447 -10.99 -30.45 -17.61
N ASP A 448 -10.22 -30.44 -18.70
CA ASP A 448 -10.60 -31.02 -19.99
C ASP A 448 -10.09 -32.47 -20.07
N HIS A 449 -10.85 -33.38 -19.50
CA HIS A 449 -10.49 -34.83 -19.44
C HIS A 449 -10.38 -35.45 -20.84
N PHE A 450 -11.19 -35.00 -21.81
CA PHE A 450 -11.11 -35.56 -23.14
C PHE A 450 -9.84 -35.09 -23.87
N ARG A 451 -9.51 -33.85 -23.77
CA ARG A 451 -8.26 -33.31 -24.30
C ARG A 451 -7.04 -33.97 -23.63
N ASN A 452 -7.07 -34.16 -22.34
CA ASN A 452 -6.01 -34.91 -21.63
C ASN A 452 -5.85 -36.32 -22.21
N PHE A 453 -6.95 -37.01 -22.40
CA PHE A 453 -6.96 -38.33 -23.04
C PHE A 453 -6.35 -38.28 -24.46
N VAL A 454 -6.75 -37.36 -25.30
CA VAL A 454 -6.22 -37.18 -26.67
C VAL A 454 -4.71 -36.98 -26.66
N GLU A 455 -4.21 -36.02 -25.83
CA GLU A 455 -2.78 -35.74 -25.71
C GLU A 455 -1.97 -36.96 -25.21
N GLU A 456 -2.51 -37.72 -24.29
CA GLU A 456 -1.88 -38.93 -23.77
C GLU A 456 -1.85 -40.05 -24.83
N LEU A 457 -2.95 -40.26 -25.53
CA LEU A 457 -3.05 -41.25 -26.63
C LEU A 457 -2.06 -40.92 -27.75
N GLU A 458 -1.94 -39.66 -28.15
CA GLU A 458 -0.98 -39.19 -29.16
C GLU A 458 0.47 -39.43 -28.73
N LYS A 459 0.81 -39.11 -27.49
CA LYS A 459 2.17 -39.31 -26.94
C LYS A 459 2.55 -40.79 -26.88
N LYS A 460 1.64 -41.61 -26.39
CA LYS A 460 1.87 -43.09 -26.32
C LYS A 460 2.01 -43.71 -27.71
N HIS A 461 1.14 -43.33 -28.63
CA HIS A 461 1.23 -43.76 -30.00
C HIS A 461 2.55 -43.36 -30.69
N ALA A 462 2.95 -42.08 -30.55
CA ALA A 462 4.20 -41.58 -31.09
C ALA A 462 5.45 -42.31 -30.52
N ALA A 463 5.35 -42.75 -29.27
CA ALA A 463 6.38 -43.56 -28.60
C ALA A 463 6.36 -45.05 -28.99
N GLY A 464 5.42 -45.50 -29.84
CA GLY A 464 5.29 -46.89 -30.28
C GLY A 464 4.82 -47.83 -29.20
N LEU A 465 4.16 -47.34 -28.15
CA LEU A 465 3.61 -48.15 -27.07
C LEU A 465 2.28 -48.79 -27.49
N PRO A 466 1.90 -49.93 -26.89
CA PRO A 466 0.56 -50.47 -27.06
C PRO A 466 -0.49 -49.48 -26.54
N ILE A 467 -1.57 -49.27 -27.31
CA ILE A 467 -2.61 -48.28 -27.03
C ILE A 467 -4.02 -48.87 -26.89
N ASP A 468 -4.15 -50.18 -26.84
CA ASP A 468 -5.46 -50.83 -26.82
C ASP A 468 -6.26 -50.50 -25.54
N LEU A 469 -5.58 -50.31 -24.40
CA LEU A 469 -6.20 -49.90 -23.15
C LEU A 469 -6.70 -48.45 -23.25
N GLU A 470 -5.87 -47.55 -23.78
CA GLU A 470 -6.23 -46.15 -23.98
C GLU A 470 -7.41 -46.00 -24.95
N LEU A 471 -7.46 -46.80 -26.02
CA LEU A 471 -8.60 -46.77 -26.93
C LEU A 471 -9.90 -47.24 -26.27
N GLU A 472 -9.82 -48.20 -25.33
CA GLU A 472 -10.99 -48.61 -24.53
C GLU A 472 -11.37 -47.52 -23.51
N GLU A 473 -10.41 -46.89 -22.87
CA GLU A 473 -10.66 -45.72 -22.01
C GLU A 473 -11.33 -44.58 -22.78
N GLY A 474 -10.86 -44.27 -23.99
CA GLY A 474 -11.48 -43.26 -24.86
C GLY A 474 -12.93 -43.61 -25.21
N ARG A 475 -13.21 -44.89 -25.53
CA ARG A 475 -14.55 -45.37 -25.79
C ARG A 475 -15.46 -45.23 -24.54
N LEU A 476 -14.94 -45.50 -23.34
CA LEU A 476 -15.67 -45.37 -22.09
C LEU A 476 -15.93 -43.91 -21.77
N LEU A 477 -14.97 -43.00 -22.03
CA LEU A 477 -15.17 -41.56 -21.92
C LEU A 477 -16.29 -41.04 -22.83
N VAL A 478 -16.33 -41.52 -24.09
CA VAL A 478 -17.42 -41.16 -25.02
C VAL A 478 -18.75 -41.72 -24.51
N ALA A 479 -18.80 -42.95 -24.00
CA ALA A 479 -20.01 -43.59 -23.47
C ALA A 479 -20.51 -42.86 -22.19
N GLU A 480 -19.61 -42.50 -21.29
CA GLU A 480 -19.93 -41.72 -20.10
C GLU A 480 -20.46 -40.32 -20.49
N SER A 481 -19.84 -39.72 -21.49
CA SER A 481 -20.28 -38.45 -22.03
C SER A 481 -21.70 -38.53 -22.58
N ALA A 482 -22.04 -39.61 -23.27
CA ALA A 482 -23.40 -39.88 -23.76
C ALA A 482 -24.44 -39.95 -22.64
N THR A 483 -24.07 -40.47 -21.45
CA THR A 483 -25.02 -40.56 -20.32
C THR A 483 -25.27 -39.24 -19.61
N ARG A 484 -24.37 -38.27 -19.77
CA ARG A 484 -24.44 -36.96 -19.16
C ARG A 484 -24.93 -35.86 -20.09
N ALA A 485 -24.90 -36.13 -21.41
CA ALA A 485 -25.36 -35.19 -22.43
C ALA A 485 -26.88 -35.19 -22.57
N ASP A 486 -27.41 -34.10 -23.09
CA ASP A 486 -28.86 -33.95 -23.39
C ASP A 486 -29.13 -33.94 -24.92
N GLY A 487 -30.36 -34.28 -25.28
CA GLY A 487 -30.88 -34.13 -26.64
C GLY A 487 -30.14 -34.95 -27.72
N THR A 488 -29.81 -34.31 -28.85
CA THR A 488 -29.18 -34.98 -30.01
C THR A 488 -27.73 -35.38 -29.70
N ALA A 489 -27.00 -34.61 -28.91
CA ALA A 489 -25.62 -34.92 -28.53
C ALA A 489 -25.51 -36.23 -27.76
N ALA A 490 -26.45 -36.55 -26.88
CA ALA A 490 -26.52 -37.82 -26.16
C ALA A 490 -26.66 -39.02 -27.13
N SER A 491 -27.53 -38.88 -28.14
CA SER A 491 -27.76 -39.95 -29.14
C SER A 491 -26.54 -40.12 -30.07
N GLU A 492 -25.90 -39.06 -30.46
CA GLU A 492 -24.72 -39.07 -31.33
C GLU A 492 -23.50 -39.67 -30.61
N LEU A 493 -23.26 -39.27 -29.34
CA LEU A 493 -22.21 -39.83 -28.51
C LEU A 493 -22.46 -41.31 -28.19
N ALA A 494 -23.71 -41.73 -27.95
CA ALA A 494 -24.04 -43.13 -27.76
C ALA A 494 -23.78 -43.97 -29.04
N ALA A 495 -24.19 -43.45 -30.20
CA ALA A 495 -23.90 -44.10 -31.50
C ALA A 495 -22.39 -44.19 -31.75
N LEU A 496 -21.63 -43.16 -31.45
CA LEU A 496 -20.16 -43.15 -31.56
C LEU A 496 -19.51 -44.19 -30.65
N ALA A 497 -19.94 -44.28 -29.40
CA ALA A 497 -19.45 -45.29 -28.45
C ALA A 497 -19.72 -46.74 -28.93
N GLU A 498 -20.88 -46.99 -29.55
CA GLU A 498 -21.21 -48.29 -30.16
C GLU A 498 -20.45 -48.58 -31.46
N GLN A 499 -20.14 -47.55 -32.25
CA GLN A 499 -19.28 -47.70 -33.43
C GLN A 499 -17.86 -48.09 -33.01
N LEU A 500 -17.29 -47.44 -32.01
CA LEU A 500 -15.96 -47.71 -31.50
C LEU A 500 -15.78 -49.15 -31.01
N LYS A 501 -16.83 -49.82 -30.52
CA LYS A 501 -16.77 -51.25 -30.16
C LYS A 501 -16.48 -52.19 -31.33
N LYS A 502 -16.90 -51.82 -32.53
CA LYS A 502 -16.87 -52.65 -33.72
C LYS A 502 -15.68 -52.41 -34.64
N MET A 503 -14.89 -51.42 -34.35
CA MET A 503 -13.75 -50.96 -35.16
C MET A 503 -12.43 -51.60 -34.69
N ASP A 504 -11.47 -51.69 -35.63
CA ASP A 504 -10.09 -52.07 -35.32
C ASP A 504 -9.32 -50.96 -34.59
N THR A 505 -8.13 -51.26 -34.10
CA THR A 505 -7.26 -50.34 -33.32
C THR A 505 -6.94 -49.07 -34.11
N GLN A 506 -6.71 -49.13 -35.45
CA GLN A 506 -6.37 -47.92 -36.22
C GLN A 506 -7.59 -47.05 -36.49
N GLU A 507 -8.71 -47.63 -36.75
CA GLU A 507 -9.98 -46.94 -36.99
C GLU A 507 -10.47 -46.26 -35.70
N ARG A 508 -10.41 -46.95 -34.53
CA ARG A 508 -10.73 -46.35 -33.22
C ARG A 508 -9.87 -45.15 -32.93
N ARG A 509 -8.55 -45.29 -33.14
CA ARG A 509 -7.62 -44.17 -32.93
C ARG A 509 -7.98 -42.98 -33.80
N ARG A 510 -8.16 -43.19 -35.12
CA ARG A 510 -8.50 -42.13 -36.08
C ARG A 510 -9.80 -41.42 -35.67
N LEU A 511 -10.79 -42.15 -35.23
CA LEU A 511 -12.09 -41.60 -34.89
C LEU A 511 -12.04 -40.85 -33.55
N LEU A 512 -11.34 -41.37 -32.53
CA LEU A 512 -11.16 -40.69 -31.25
C LEU A 512 -10.32 -39.40 -31.35
N LEU A 513 -9.33 -39.37 -32.25
CA LEU A 513 -8.51 -38.19 -32.54
C LEU A 513 -9.16 -37.22 -33.54
N ALA A 514 -10.33 -37.55 -34.10
CA ALA A 514 -10.98 -36.70 -35.09
C ALA A 514 -11.49 -35.40 -34.42
N PRO A 515 -11.28 -34.22 -35.04
CA PRO A 515 -11.83 -32.96 -34.52
C PRO A 515 -13.34 -33.00 -34.28
N ALA A 516 -14.09 -33.71 -35.15
CA ALA A 516 -15.53 -33.88 -35.00
C ALA A 516 -15.92 -34.56 -33.68
N THR A 517 -15.11 -35.51 -33.18
CA THR A 517 -15.33 -36.16 -31.91
C THR A 517 -15.10 -35.21 -30.74
N ALA A 518 -14.04 -34.39 -30.80
CA ALA A 518 -13.77 -33.36 -29.84
C ALA A 518 -14.89 -32.31 -29.81
N ASP A 519 -15.36 -31.86 -30.95
CA ASP A 519 -16.46 -30.90 -31.08
C ASP A 519 -17.77 -31.46 -30.51
N LEU A 520 -18.06 -32.75 -30.76
CA LEU A 520 -19.25 -33.44 -30.24
C LEU A 520 -19.22 -33.54 -28.68
N ILE A 521 -18.07 -33.89 -28.10
CA ILE A 521 -17.90 -33.93 -26.65
C ILE A 521 -17.96 -32.54 -26.02
N ALA A 522 -17.31 -31.55 -26.66
CA ALA A 522 -17.40 -30.15 -26.21
C ALA A 522 -18.86 -29.63 -26.26
N GLY A 523 -19.59 -29.98 -27.33
CA GLY A 523 -21.01 -29.65 -27.47
C GLY A 523 -21.93 -30.28 -26.43
N ALA A 524 -21.56 -31.43 -25.86
CA ALA A 524 -22.27 -32.06 -24.75
C ALA A 524 -22.15 -31.32 -23.41
N ARG A 525 -21.26 -30.31 -23.32
CA ARG A 525 -21.07 -29.43 -22.14
C ARG A 525 -20.77 -30.16 -20.83
N ILE A 526 -20.13 -31.32 -20.91
CA ILE A 526 -19.71 -32.06 -19.72
C ILE A 526 -18.44 -31.41 -19.18
N ARG A 527 -18.53 -30.83 -18.01
CA ARG A 527 -17.47 -30.00 -17.40
C ARG A 527 -17.11 -30.50 -16.00
N PRO A 528 -16.24 -31.51 -15.93
CA PRO A 528 -15.81 -32.03 -14.63
C PRO A 528 -15.15 -30.95 -13.80
N GLN A 529 -15.53 -30.89 -12.51
CA GLN A 529 -14.94 -29.93 -11.56
C GLN A 529 -15.02 -28.49 -12.04
N ALA A 530 -16.09 -28.13 -12.77
CA ALA A 530 -16.29 -26.75 -13.22
C ALA A 530 -16.36 -25.79 -12.04
N HIS A 531 -15.60 -24.73 -12.14
CA HIS A 531 -15.62 -23.61 -11.20
C HIS A 531 -15.98 -22.34 -11.94
N ARG A 532 -16.94 -21.60 -11.42
CA ARG A 532 -17.32 -20.26 -11.89
C ARG A 532 -16.78 -19.23 -10.92
N HIS A 533 -16.12 -18.21 -11.42
CA HIS A 533 -15.66 -17.09 -10.58
C HIS A 533 -16.89 -16.47 -9.86
N PRO A 534 -16.82 -16.23 -8.54
CA PRO A 534 -17.96 -15.79 -7.75
C PRO A 534 -18.46 -14.39 -8.13
N THR A 535 -17.56 -13.53 -8.61
CA THR A 535 -17.89 -12.16 -9.02
C THR A 535 -18.40 -12.13 -10.46
N SER A 536 -19.47 -11.39 -10.68
CA SER A 536 -19.90 -10.95 -12.01
C SER A 536 -19.40 -9.52 -12.22
N PHE A 537 -18.46 -9.33 -13.14
CA PHE A 537 -17.79 -8.06 -13.41
C PHE A 537 -18.67 -7.16 -14.28
N PRO A 538 -18.99 -5.93 -13.85
CA PRO A 538 -19.82 -5.02 -14.62
C PRO A 538 -19.00 -4.29 -15.71
N VAL A 539 -19.65 -4.07 -16.86
CA VAL A 539 -19.15 -3.26 -17.98
C VAL A 539 -20.25 -2.32 -18.45
N GLU A 540 -19.99 -1.03 -18.42
CA GLU A 540 -20.90 -0.01 -18.95
C GLU A 540 -20.59 0.31 -20.40
N ALA A 541 -21.52 0.02 -21.30
CA ALA A 541 -21.43 0.35 -22.71
C ALA A 541 -22.09 1.70 -22.97
N GLU A 542 -21.29 2.72 -23.29
CA GLU A 542 -21.77 4.06 -23.62
C GLU A 542 -21.73 4.30 -25.14
N ARG A 543 -22.45 5.33 -25.61
CA ARG A 543 -22.38 5.70 -27.04
C ARG A 543 -20.99 6.28 -27.40
N ARG A 544 -20.66 6.25 -28.67
CA ARG A 544 -19.31 6.63 -29.16
C ARG A 544 -18.89 8.03 -28.77
N ALA A 545 -19.81 8.99 -28.70
CA ALA A 545 -19.54 10.37 -28.26
C ALA A 545 -18.99 10.46 -26.81
N ALA A 546 -19.16 9.42 -26.00
CA ALA A 546 -18.55 9.36 -24.67
C ALA A 546 -17.01 9.15 -24.71
N GLY A 547 -16.46 8.61 -25.80
CA GLY A 547 -15.02 8.36 -25.96
C GLY A 547 -14.34 9.17 -27.03
N PHE A 548 -15.10 9.64 -28.03
CA PHE A 548 -14.58 10.45 -29.14
C PHE A 548 -15.52 11.58 -29.51
N ALA A 549 -15.10 12.82 -29.28
CA ALA A 549 -15.81 14.03 -29.71
C ALA A 549 -14.88 15.25 -29.66
N SER A 550 -15.18 16.25 -30.50
CA SER A 550 -14.57 17.58 -30.44
C SER A 550 -15.64 18.59 -30.00
N TRP A 551 -15.40 19.23 -28.86
CA TRP A 551 -16.34 20.16 -28.22
C TRP A 551 -15.92 21.61 -28.44
N TYR A 552 -16.91 22.46 -28.74
CA TYR A 552 -16.73 23.90 -28.82
C TYR A 552 -17.66 24.58 -27.82
N GLU A 553 -17.07 25.28 -26.86
CA GLU A 553 -17.79 26.01 -25.81
C GLU A 553 -17.96 27.47 -26.23
N LEU A 554 -19.15 28.01 -26.06
CA LEU A 554 -19.43 29.43 -26.27
C LEU A 554 -20.48 29.99 -25.32
N PHE A 555 -20.46 31.33 -25.20
CA PHE A 555 -21.52 32.07 -24.51
C PHE A 555 -22.50 32.58 -25.55
N PRO A 556 -23.78 32.15 -25.52
CA PRO A 556 -24.80 32.64 -26.47
C PRO A 556 -24.94 34.18 -26.46
N ARG A 557 -24.78 34.79 -25.29
CA ARG A 557 -24.89 36.27 -25.11
C ARG A 557 -23.92 37.05 -25.98
N SER A 558 -22.77 36.50 -26.35
CA SER A 558 -21.70 37.16 -27.10
C SER A 558 -21.74 36.91 -28.60
N GLN A 559 -22.80 36.23 -29.11
CA GLN A 559 -22.84 35.85 -30.52
C GLN A 559 -23.50 36.89 -31.45
N SER A 560 -23.94 38.00 -30.90
CA SER A 560 -24.55 39.10 -31.69
C SER A 560 -23.53 39.85 -32.55
N GLY A 561 -22.22 39.80 -32.25
CA GLY A 561 -21.22 40.62 -32.90
C GLY A 561 -21.23 42.08 -32.45
N ASP A 562 -22.05 42.46 -31.49
CA ASP A 562 -22.19 43.80 -30.93
C ASP A 562 -22.16 43.77 -29.41
N VAL A 563 -21.20 44.42 -28.78
CA VAL A 563 -21.06 44.51 -27.32
C VAL A 563 -22.24 45.18 -26.61
N GLY A 564 -23.02 45.98 -27.31
CA GLY A 564 -24.21 46.66 -26.79
C GLY A 564 -25.50 45.84 -26.93
N ARG A 565 -25.43 44.62 -27.52
CA ARG A 565 -26.62 43.77 -27.78
C ARG A 565 -26.39 42.38 -27.23
N HIS A 566 -27.30 41.94 -26.38
CA HIS A 566 -27.30 40.56 -25.94
C HIS A 566 -27.56 39.60 -27.12
N GLY A 567 -26.71 38.57 -27.29
CA GLY A 567 -26.93 37.56 -28.32
C GLY A 567 -28.15 36.67 -28.02
N THR A 568 -28.74 36.11 -29.07
CA THR A 568 -29.92 35.24 -29.07
C THR A 568 -29.55 33.86 -29.59
N PHE A 569 -30.46 32.88 -29.47
CA PHE A 569 -30.31 31.57 -30.12
C PHE A 569 -30.22 31.66 -31.64
N ASP A 570 -30.84 32.65 -32.28
CA ASP A 570 -30.70 32.90 -33.72
C ASP A 570 -29.31 33.38 -34.09
N ASP A 571 -28.64 34.18 -33.22
CA ASP A 571 -27.25 34.57 -33.40
C ASP A 571 -26.34 33.33 -33.31
N VAL A 572 -26.60 32.40 -32.38
CA VAL A 572 -25.89 31.12 -32.30
C VAL A 572 -26.10 30.27 -33.54
N ILE A 573 -27.34 30.18 -34.05
CA ILE A 573 -27.64 29.44 -35.30
C ILE A 573 -26.76 29.98 -36.46
N SER A 574 -26.53 31.29 -36.53
CA SER A 574 -25.70 31.91 -37.54
C SER A 574 -24.21 31.50 -37.47
N ARG A 575 -23.76 31.07 -36.29
CA ARG A 575 -22.36 30.56 -36.05
C ARG A 575 -22.19 29.07 -36.41
N LEU A 576 -23.25 28.27 -36.44
CA LEU A 576 -23.17 26.81 -36.63
C LEU A 576 -22.40 26.39 -37.90
N PRO A 577 -22.58 27.07 -39.07
CA PRO A 577 -21.80 26.70 -40.25
C PRO A 577 -20.28 26.77 -40.06
N ALA A 578 -19.81 27.82 -39.38
CA ALA A 578 -18.38 28.01 -39.12
C ALA A 578 -17.85 26.99 -38.11
N ILE A 579 -18.62 26.70 -37.05
CA ILE A 579 -18.26 25.72 -36.01
C ILE A 579 -18.21 24.30 -36.63
N GLY A 580 -19.21 23.96 -37.46
CA GLY A 580 -19.24 22.69 -38.20
C GLY A 580 -18.11 22.55 -39.23
N ALA A 581 -17.72 23.66 -39.89
CA ALA A 581 -16.60 23.68 -40.84
C ALA A 581 -15.26 23.44 -40.14
N MET A 582 -15.10 23.90 -38.87
CA MET A 582 -13.93 23.57 -38.03
C MET A 582 -13.90 22.11 -37.60
N GLY A 583 -14.98 21.36 -37.81
CA GLY A 583 -15.05 19.92 -37.50
C GLY A 583 -15.40 19.60 -36.05
N PHE A 584 -16.07 20.49 -35.32
CA PHE A 584 -16.59 20.20 -33.98
C PHE A 584 -17.88 19.37 -34.04
N ASP A 585 -18.02 18.45 -33.10
CA ASP A 585 -19.13 17.51 -32.97
C ASP A 585 -20.18 17.98 -31.95
N VAL A 586 -19.75 18.78 -30.98
CA VAL A 586 -20.57 19.22 -29.85
C VAL A 586 -20.43 20.72 -29.68
N LEU A 587 -21.57 21.40 -29.55
CA LEU A 587 -21.65 22.78 -29.14
C LEU A 587 -22.10 22.82 -27.68
N TYR A 588 -21.18 23.22 -26.80
CA TYR A 588 -21.44 23.38 -25.38
C TYR A 588 -21.81 24.82 -25.07
N LEU A 589 -22.99 25.01 -24.47
CA LEU A 589 -23.51 26.30 -24.08
C LEU A 589 -23.34 26.49 -22.57
N SER A 590 -22.75 27.62 -22.16
CA SER A 590 -22.83 28.09 -20.76
C SER A 590 -24.30 28.14 -20.31
N PRO A 591 -24.60 28.21 -18.99
CA PRO A 591 -25.99 28.16 -18.52
C PRO A 591 -26.88 29.16 -19.26
N ILE A 592 -28.00 28.65 -19.82
CA ILE A 592 -28.97 29.41 -20.64
C ILE A 592 -30.14 29.91 -19.83
N HIS A 593 -30.10 29.78 -18.52
CA HIS A 593 -31.19 30.04 -17.58
C HIS A 593 -31.28 31.51 -17.17
N PRO A 594 -32.43 31.96 -16.62
CA PRO A 594 -32.57 33.30 -16.05
C PRO A 594 -31.49 33.57 -14.98
N ILE A 595 -30.95 34.77 -14.97
CA ILE A 595 -29.86 35.19 -14.10
C ILE A 595 -30.37 36.06 -12.97
N GLY A 596 -29.98 35.79 -11.73
CA GLY A 596 -30.35 36.54 -10.55
C GLY A 596 -29.90 38.03 -10.63
N ARG A 597 -30.61 38.89 -9.91
CA ARG A 597 -30.36 40.33 -9.82
C ARG A 597 -29.69 40.74 -8.51
N THR A 598 -30.01 40.04 -7.43
CA THR A 598 -29.45 40.30 -6.10
C THR A 598 -27.96 39.92 -6.09
N ASN A 599 -27.10 40.82 -5.64
CA ASN A 599 -25.64 40.69 -5.60
C ASN A 599 -25.00 40.34 -6.96
N ARG A 600 -25.66 40.72 -8.06
CA ARG A 600 -25.19 40.45 -9.42
C ARG A 600 -23.74 40.91 -9.60
N LYS A 601 -22.94 40.08 -10.25
CA LYS A 601 -21.55 40.42 -10.60
C LYS A 601 -21.50 41.37 -11.79
N GLY A 602 -20.61 42.35 -11.69
CA GLY A 602 -20.25 43.27 -12.77
C GLY A 602 -19.02 42.80 -13.54
N ARG A 603 -18.52 43.65 -14.44
CA ARG A 603 -17.34 43.39 -15.30
C ARG A 603 -16.14 42.92 -14.51
N ASP A 604 -15.36 42.03 -15.12
CA ASP A 604 -14.17 41.44 -14.50
C ASP A 604 -14.43 40.84 -13.10
N ASN A 605 -15.63 40.26 -12.88
CA ASN A 605 -16.03 39.70 -11.59
C ASN A 605 -16.16 40.72 -10.45
N SER A 606 -16.41 41.97 -10.77
CA SER A 606 -16.69 43.02 -9.77
C SER A 606 -17.86 42.59 -8.87
N PRO A 607 -17.81 42.83 -7.56
CA PRO A 607 -18.94 42.55 -6.65
C PRO A 607 -20.14 43.52 -6.89
N HIS A 608 -19.95 44.58 -7.67
CA HIS A 608 -20.98 45.60 -7.97
C HIS A 608 -21.23 45.63 -9.47
N ALA A 609 -22.45 45.27 -9.86
CA ALA A 609 -22.89 45.38 -11.27
C ALA A 609 -23.38 46.79 -11.60
N GLY A 610 -23.05 47.23 -12.81
CA GLY A 610 -23.70 48.37 -13.43
C GLY A 610 -25.12 48.02 -13.92
N PRO A 611 -25.93 49.03 -14.33
CA PRO A 611 -27.31 48.77 -14.78
C PRO A 611 -27.41 47.84 -15.98
N ASP A 612 -26.41 47.83 -16.86
CA ASP A 612 -26.36 47.09 -18.12
C ASP A 612 -25.51 45.82 -18.04
N ASP A 613 -24.91 45.51 -16.87
CA ASP A 613 -24.09 44.34 -16.71
C ASP A 613 -24.97 43.04 -16.71
N PRO A 614 -24.63 42.06 -17.56
CA PRO A 614 -25.47 40.86 -17.73
C PRO A 614 -25.40 39.94 -16.52
N GLY A 615 -24.40 40.07 -15.66
CA GLY A 615 -24.16 39.14 -14.54
C GLY A 615 -23.56 37.79 -14.95
N SER A 616 -23.27 36.95 -13.96
CA SER A 616 -22.80 35.58 -14.19
C SER A 616 -23.94 34.66 -14.58
N PRO A 617 -23.86 33.89 -15.68
CA PRO A 617 -24.87 32.90 -16.03
C PRO A 617 -24.96 31.74 -15.03
N TYR A 618 -23.95 31.60 -14.16
CA TYR A 618 -23.95 30.61 -13.08
C TYR A 618 -24.77 31.03 -11.85
N ALA A 619 -25.19 32.31 -11.77
CA ALA A 619 -26.14 32.78 -10.77
C ALA A 619 -27.57 32.52 -11.26
N ILE A 620 -27.96 31.25 -11.28
CA ILE A 620 -29.19 30.76 -11.90
C ILE A 620 -30.40 31.08 -11.06
N GLY A 621 -31.42 31.64 -11.72
CA GLY A 621 -32.77 31.84 -11.19
C GLY A 621 -33.12 33.29 -10.90
N SER A 622 -34.29 33.67 -11.34
CA SER A 622 -34.90 34.98 -11.14
C SER A 622 -36.43 34.83 -11.13
N ALA A 623 -37.13 35.95 -11.14
CA ALA A 623 -38.61 35.96 -11.28
C ALA A 623 -39.10 35.29 -12.58
N GLU A 624 -38.25 35.19 -13.59
CA GLU A 624 -38.49 34.61 -14.89
C GLU A 624 -38.38 33.04 -14.89
N GLY A 625 -37.86 32.45 -13.82
CA GLY A 625 -37.75 31.01 -13.66
C GLY A 625 -36.38 30.52 -13.13
N GLY A 626 -36.19 29.20 -13.06
CA GLY A 626 -35.01 28.51 -12.58
C GLY A 626 -34.27 27.74 -13.67
N HIS A 627 -33.78 26.55 -13.32
CA HIS A 627 -32.96 25.67 -14.17
C HIS A 627 -33.71 25.03 -15.35
N ASP A 628 -35.04 25.06 -15.35
CA ASP A 628 -35.94 24.58 -16.40
C ASP A 628 -36.45 25.69 -17.34
N ALA A 629 -36.07 26.95 -17.10
CA ALA A 629 -36.44 28.11 -17.86
C ALA A 629 -35.25 28.66 -18.69
N ILE A 630 -35.60 29.38 -19.76
CA ILE A 630 -34.65 30.05 -20.64
C ILE A 630 -34.55 31.53 -20.30
N HIS A 631 -33.35 32.07 -20.31
CA HIS A 631 -33.12 33.52 -20.15
C HIS A 631 -33.86 34.30 -21.23
N PRO A 632 -34.73 35.28 -20.88
CA PRO A 632 -35.60 35.95 -21.88
C PRO A 632 -34.82 36.63 -23.02
N ALA A 633 -33.61 37.11 -22.77
CA ALA A 633 -32.79 37.74 -23.80
C ALA A 633 -32.21 36.74 -24.82
N LEU A 634 -32.19 35.47 -24.53
CA LEU A 634 -31.75 34.41 -25.46
C LEU A 634 -32.91 33.99 -26.41
N GLY A 635 -34.13 34.05 -25.94
CA GLY A 635 -35.34 33.64 -26.67
C GLY A 635 -36.27 32.77 -25.84
N THR A 636 -37.05 31.97 -26.49
CA THR A 636 -38.05 31.02 -25.94
C THR A 636 -37.60 29.57 -26.04
N LEU A 637 -38.37 28.66 -25.49
CA LEU A 637 -38.14 27.22 -25.64
C LEU A 637 -38.25 26.77 -27.12
N ASP A 638 -39.14 27.40 -27.90
CA ASP A 638 -39.26 27.09 -29.33
C ASP A 638 -38.02 27.63 -30.12
N ASP A 639 -37.39 28.70 -29.68
CA ASP A 639 -36.13 29.19 -30.25
C ASP A 639 -34.96 28.22 -29.92
N PHE A 640 -34.97 27.67 -28.71
CA PHE A 640 -34.02 26.62 -28.34
C PHE A 640 -34.23 25.35 -29.20
N ARG A 641 -35.45 24.94 -29.42
CA ARG A 641 -35.78 23.81 -30.32
C ARG A 641 -35.28 24.07 -31.74
N ARG A 642 -35.44 25.30 -32.27
CA ARG A 642 -34.88 25.70 -33.57
C ARG A 642 -33.35 25.63 -33.59
N LEU A 643 -32.70 26.06 -32.50
CA LEU A 643 -31.23 25.93 -32.38
C LEU A 643 -30.80 24.47 -32.40
N ARG A 644 -31.45 23.63 -31.61
CA ARG A 644 -31.18 22.18 -31.58
C ARG A 644 -31.29 21.56 -32.99
N ASP A 645 -32.38 21.84 -33.65
CA ASP A 645 -32.65 21.27 -35.00
C ASP A 645 -31.68 21.84 -36.05
N ALA A 646 -31.28 23.09 -35.91
CA ALA A 646 -30.22 23.68 -36.73
C ALA A 646 -28.86 23.05 -36.51
N ALA A 647 -28.48 22.84 -35.24
CA ALA A 647 -27.23 22.16 -34.86
C ALA A 647 -27.17 20.73 -35.45
N ALA A 648 -28.28 19.99 -35.33
CA ALA A 648 -28.39 18.63 -35.90
C ALA A 648 -28.16 18.59 -37.42
N ARG A 649 -28.64 19.60 -38.17
CA ARG A 649 -28.37 19.73 -39.61
C ARG A 649 -26.90 19.90 -39.93
N HIS A 650 -26.12 20.50 -39.01
CA HIS A 650 -24.65 20.63 -39.12
C HIS A 650 -23.94 19.46 -38.49
N ARG A 651 -24.62 18.39 -38.00
CA ARG A 651 -24.05 17.23 -37.27
C ARG A 651 -23.41 17.63 -35.98
N ILE A 652 -23.96 18.65 -35.33
CA ILE A 652 -23.51 19.14 -34.02
C ILE A 652 -24.60 18.77 -33.01
N GLU A 653 -24.21 18.19 -31.89
CA GLU A 653 -25.08 17.99 -30.73
C GLU A 653 -24.94 19.16 -29.75
N LEU A 654 -26.02 19.48 -29.04
CA LEU A 654 -25.95 20.47 -27.97
C LEU A 654 -25.56 19.82 -26.64
N ALA A 655 -24.66 20.47 -25.92
CA ALA A 655 -24.36 20.21 -24.51
C ALA A 655 -24.83 21.39 -23.68
N LEU A 656 -25.47 21.11 -22.54
CA LEU A 656 -25.86 22.13 -21.55
C LEU A 656 -25.03 22.00 -20.27
N ASP A 657 -24.87 23.16 -19.64
CA ASP A 657 -24.26 23.22 -18.29
C ASP A 657 -25.31 22.88 -17.22
N PHE A 658 -25.00 21.96 -16.35
CA PHE A 658 -25.80 21.62 -15.17
C PHE A 658 -25.06 22.10 -13.91
N ALA A 659 -25.34 23.32 -13.50
CA ALA A 659 -24.80 23.95 -12.31
C ALA A 659 -25.80 23.86 -11.15
N VAL A 660 -25.48 23.03 -10.15
CA VAL A 660 -26.32 22.84 -8.96
C VAL A 660 -26.06 23.97 -7.96
N GLN A 661 -26.52 25.14 -8.30
CA GLN A 661 -26.41 26.38 -7.50
C GLN A 661 -27.52 27.35 -7.91
N CYS A 662 -27.98 28.16 -6.97
CA CYS A 662 -29.10 29.09 -7.17
C CYS A 662 -28.65 30.53 -6.91
N ALA A 663 -29.23 31.47 -7.65
CA ALA A 663 -29.14 32.90 -7.26
C ALA A 663 -30.02 33.12 -6.02
N PRO A 664 -29.79 34.22 -5.25
CA PRO A 664 -30.66 34.60 -4.14
C PRO A 664 -32.14 34.88 -4.57
N ASP A 665 -32.37 35.14 -5.86
CA ASP A 665 -33.69 35.40 -6.44
C ASP A 665 -34.36 34.14 -7.02
N HIS A 666 -33.74 32.94 -6.88
CA HIS A 666 -34.28 31.73 -7.44
C HIS A 666 -35.66 31.38 -6.85
N PRO A 667 -36.65 30.94 -7.63
CA PRO A 667 -37.99 30.59 -7.12
C PRO A 667 -37.98 29.64 -5.92
N TRP A 668 -37.05 28.68 -5.89
CA TRP A 668 -36.91 27.71 -4.80
C TRP A 668 -36.62 28.32 -3.43
N LEU A 669 -35.96 29.51 -3.37
CA LEU A 669 -35.75 30.14 -2.07
C LEU A 669 -37.04 30.56 -1.39
N ARG A 670 -38.08 30.87 -2.20
CA ARG A 670 -39.40 31.20 -1.71
C ARG A 670 -40.26 29.96 -1.49
N GLU A 671 -40.16 28.98 -2.39
CA GLU A 671 -40.99 27.78 -2.42
C GLU A 671 -40.51 26.70 -1.47
N HIS A 672 -39.21 26.60 -1.32
CA HIS A 672 -38.50 25.58 -0.52
C HIS A 672 -37.27 26.21 0.24
N PRO A 673 -37.51 27.18 1.14
CA PRO A 673 -36.43 27.85 1.87
C PRO A 673 -35.61 26.88 2.71
N ASP A 674 -36.19 25.75 3.10
CA ASP A 674 -35.58 24.66 3.86
C ASP A 674 -34.64 23.76 3.03
N TRP A 675 -34.54 23.95 1.71
CA TRP A 675 -33.51 23.30 0.88
C TRP A 675 -32.15 24.00 0.92
N PHE A 676 -32.05 25.14 1.61
CA PHE A 676 -30.87 25.98 1.62
C PHE A 676 -30.22 26.08 2.99
N MET A 677 -28.93 26.35 3.01
CA MET A 677 -28.19 26.52 4.26
C MET A 677 -28.36 27.92 4.80
N TRP A 678 -28.82 28.03 6.05
CA TRP A 678 -29.00 29.28 6.78
C TRP A 678 -28.00 29.38 7.92
N ARG A 679 -27.56 30.60 8.22
CA ARG A 679 -26.69 30.88 9.38
C ARG A 679 -27.56 31.09 10.63
N PRO A 680 -26.95 30.99 11.85
CA PRO A 680 -27.69 31.19 13.11
C PRO A 680 -28.35 32.58 13.25
N ASP A 681 -27.84 33.58 12.55
CA ASP A 681 -28.38 34.94 12.50
C ASP A 681 -29.55 35.11 11.50
N GLY A 682 -29.95 34.03 10.84
CA GLY A 682 -31.01 34.05 9.83
C GLY A 682 -30.55 34.51 8.43
N SER A 683 -29.27 34.84 8.24
CA SER A 683 -28.74 35.11 6.89
C SER A 683 -28.51 33.85 6.10
N ILE A 684 -28.66 33.93 4.77
CA ILE A 684 -28.39 32.79 3.89
C ILE A 684 -26.88 32.55 3.74
N ARG A 685 -26.48 31.29 3.61
CA ARG A 685 -25.08 30.96 3.35
C ARG A 685 -24.79 30.99 1.86
N TYR A 686 -23.98 31.96 1.45
CA TYR A 686 -23.47 32.06 0.09
C TYR A 686 -22.39 31.01 -0.20
N ALA A 687 -22.14 30.76 -1.49
CA ALA A 687 -21.01 29.93 -1.92
C ALA A 687 -19.70 30.61 -1.57
N GLU A 688 -18.77 29.86 -0.98
CA GLU A 688 -17.45 30.39 -0.55
C GLU A 688 -16.34 29.42 -0.96
N ASN A 689 -15.22 29.99 -1.41
CA ASN A 689 -13.92 29.33 -1.48
C ASN A 689 -12.90 30.31 -0.87
N PRO A 690 -12.73 30.28 0.47
CA PRO A 690 -11.99 31.32 1.17
C PRO A 690 -10.60 31.59 0.58
N PRO A 691 -10.21 32.85 0.39
CA PRO A 691 -10.92 34.05 0.82
C PRO A 691 -12.02 34.57 -0.16
N LYS A 692 -12.29 33.87 -1.28
CA LYS A 692 -13.29 34.26 -2.28
C LYS A 692 -14.70 33.98 -1.78
N LYS A 693 -15.61 34.93 -1.93
CA LYS A 693 -17.05 34.83 -1.70
C LYS A 693 -17.80 35.05 -3.01
N TYR A 694 -18.82 34.23 -3.23
CA TYR A 694 -19.71 34.32 -4.39
C TYR A 694 -21.11 34.66 -3.90
N GLU A 695 -21.33 35.93 -3.56
CA GLU A 695 -22.60 36.41 -2.94
C GLU A 695 -23.79 36.40 -3.91
N ASP A 696 -23.54 36.21 -5.19
CA ASP A 696 -24.54 36.00 -6.24
C ASP A 696 -25.03 34.55 -6.31
N ILE A 697 -24.44 33.65 -5.53
CA ILE A 697 -24.74 32.19 -5.54
C ILE A 697 -24.96 31.67 -4.11
N VAL A 698 -26.06 30.93 -3.92
CA VAL A 698 -26.38 30.21 -2.69
C VAL A 698 -26.35 28.70 -2.91
N ASN A 699 -25.88 27.97 -1.92
CA ASN A 699 -25.77 26.52 -1.98
C ASN A 699 -27.03 25.86 -1.42
N VAL A 700 -27.47 24.79 -2.08
CA VAL A 700 -28.48 23.87 -1.56
C VAL A 700 -27.89 22.95 -0.49
N ASP A 701 -28.74 22.54 0.47
CA ASP A 701 -28.39 21.52 1.48
C ASP A 701 -29.00 20.18 1.07
N PHE A 702 -28.18 19.31 0.55
CA PHE A 702 -28.59 17.99 0.07
C PHE A 702 -29.16 17.07 1.14
N TYR A 703 -28.84 17.31 2.42
CA TYR A 703 -29.18 16.43 3.55
C TYR A 703 -30.10 17.09 4.58
N ALA A 704 -30.61 18.30 4.32
CA ALA A 704 -31.68 18.87 5.12
C ALA A 704 -32.88 17.88 5.13
N GLY A 705 -33.56 17.76 6.27
CA GLY A 705 -34.62 16.75 6.42
C GLY A 705 -35.74 16.84 5.37
N SER A 706 -36.06 18.06 4.90
CA SER A 706 -37.01 18.33 3.85
C SER A 706 -36.45 18.16 2.43
N ALA A 707 -35.13 18.15 2.25
CA ALA A 707 -34.44 18.01 0.96
C ALA A 707 -34.48 16.55 0.43
N ILE A 708 -34.70 15.58 1.30
CA ILE A 708 -34.72 14.17 0.94
C ILE A 708 -36.13 13.65 0.99
N PRO A 709 -36.70 13.14 -0.15
CA PRO A 709 -36.10 13.03 -1.48
C PRO A 709 -36.37 14.24 -2.39
N SER A 710 -37.08 15.28 -1.94
CA SER A 710 -37.69 16.31 -2.79
C SER A 710 -36.70 17.10 -3.63
N LEU A 711 -35.60 17.62 -3.04
CA LEU A 711 -34.54 18.33 -3.77
C LEU A 711 -33.81 17.39 -4.75
N TRP A 712 -33.51 16.17 -4.34
CA TRP A 712 -32.85 15.18 -5.21
C TRP A 712 -33.68 14.89 -6.45
N LEU A 713 -35.01 14.70 -6.27
CA LEU A 713 -35.95 14.49 -7.38
C LEU A 713 -36.04 15.73 -8.27
N ALA A 714 -36.16 16.94 -7.70
CA ALA A 714 -36.21 18.17 -8.46
C ALA A 714 -34.98 18.39 -9.33
N LEU A 715 -33.78 18.14 -8.80
CA LEU A 715 -32.52 18.24 -9.55
C LEU A 715 -32.44 17.19 -10.67
N ARG A 716 -32.85 15.96 -10.40
CA ARG A 716 -32.94 14.91 -11.42
C ARG A 716 -33.93 15.31 -12.53
N ASP A 717 -35.08 15.85 -12.15
CA ASP A 717 -36.17 16.21 -13.09
C ASP A 717 -35.76 17.35 -14.04
N ILE A 718 -34.88 18.24 -13.60
CA ILE A 718 -34.28 19.25 -14.51
C ILE A 718 -33.50 18.56 -15.64
N VAL A 719 -32.63 17.58 -15.32
CA VAL A 719 -31.89 16.82 -16.33
C VAL A 719 -32.84 16.03 -17.24
N VAL A 720 -33.84 15.39 -16.66
CA VAL A 720 -34.88 14.66 -17.41
C VAL A 720 -35.67 15.59 -18.34
N PHE A 721 -36.00 16.81 -17.91
CA PHE A 721 -36.69 17.81 -18.75
C PHE A 721 -35.82 18.16 -19.98
N TRP A 722 -34.56 18.55 -19.79
CA TRP A 722 -33.70 18.89 -20.92
C TRP A 722 -33.37 17.66 -21.80
N ALA A 723 -33.26 16.47 -21.22
CA ALA A 723 -33.14 15.24 -21.98
C ALA A 723 -34.40 14.97 -22.82
N GLY A 724 -35.61 15.28 -22.31
CA GLY A 724 -36.88 15.27 -23.04
C GLY A 724 -36.89 16.26 -24.20
N GLU A 725 -36.27 17.44 -24.04
CA GLU A 725 -36.05 18.43 -25.10
C GLU A 725 -34.97 18.04 -26.12
N GLY A 726 -34.33 16.87 -25.98
CA GLY A 726 -33.35 16.32 -26.93
C GLY A 726 -31.88 16.57 -26.58
N VAL A 727 -31.58 17.14 -25.43
CA VAL A 727 -30.19 17.27 -24.95
C VAL A 727 -29.68 15.91 -24.47
N ARG A 728 -28.48 15.52 -24.89
CA ARG A 728 -27.86 14.24 -24.52
C ARG A 728 -26.51 14.38 -23.85
N LEU A 729 -26.01 15.60 -23.70
CA LEU A 729 -24.72 15.91 -23.12
C LEU A 729 -24.90 16.97 -22.04
N PHE A 730 -24.42 16.68 -20.83
CA PHE A 730 -24.45 17.61 -19.71
C PHE A 730 -23.02 17.78 -19.15
N ARG A 731 -22.52 19.00 -19.18
CA ARG A 731 -21.37 19.37 -18.40
C ARG A 731 -21.86 19.71 -16.99
N VAL A 732 -21.27 19.13 -15.97
CA VAL A 732 -21.69 19.34 -14.59
C VAL A 732 -20.66 20.20 -13.88
N ASP A 733 -21.14 21.35 -13.37
CA ASP A 733 -20.35 22.35 -12.68
C ASP A 733 -19.95 21.86 -11.29
N ASN A 734 -18.65 21.80 -10.99
CA ASN A 734 -18.08 21.48 -9.68
C ASN A 734 -18.75 20.28 -8.96
N PRO A 735 -18.88 19.09 -9.59
CA PRO A 735 -19.56 17.96 -8.98
C PRO A 735 -18.85 17.43 -7.72
N HIS A 736 -17.56 17.65 -7.60
CA HIS A 736 -16.75 17.25 -6.45
C HIS A 736 -17.12 17.98 -5.14
N THR A 737 -17.90 19.05 -5.22
CA THR A 737 -18.39 19.80 -4.06
C THR A 737 -19.79 19.34 -3.60
N LYS A 738 -20.39 18.37 -4.27
CA LYS A 738 -21.73 17.82 -3.99
C LYS A 738 -21.61 16.33 -3.61
N PRO A 739 -22.65 15.75 -2.96
CA PRO A 739 -22.58 14.39 -2.46
C PRO A 739 -22.40 13.33 -3.56
N LEU A 740 -21.43 12.44 -3.38
CA LEU A 740 -21.21 11.33 -4.29
C LEU A 740 -22.43 10.41 -4.45
N PRO A 741 -23.17 10.05 -3.36
CA PRO A 741 -24.39 9.24 -3.50
C PRO A 741 -25.48 9.90 -4.34
N PHE A 742 -25.58 11.23 -4.32
CA PHE A 742 -26.51 11.95 -5.19
C PHE A 742 -26.17 11.71 -6.66
N TRP A 743 -24.91 11.89 -7.04
CA TRP A 743 -24.47 11.70 -8.43
C TRP A 743 -24.64 10.25 -8.89
N GLU A 744 -24.26 9.28 -8.08
CA GLU A 744 -24.38 7.86 -8.40
C GLU A 744 -25.84 7.49 -8.69
N TRP A 745 -26.76 7.90 -7.81
CA TRP A 745 -28.18 7.69 -7.98
C TRP A 745 -28.75 8.45 -9.18
N MET A 746 -28.46 9.76 -9.29
CA MET A 746 -29.08 10.62 -10.31
C MET A 746 -28.67 10.19 -11.71
N ILE A 747 -27.38 9.93 -11.93
CA ILE A 747 -26.85 9.47 -13.23
C ILE A 747 -27.47 8.13 -13.61
N ALA A 748 -27.57 7.19 -12.67
CA ALA A 748 -28.19 5.88 -12.90
C ALA A 748 -29.69 6.02 -13.25
N ASP A 749 -30.43 6.85 -12.51
CA ASP A 749 -31.87 7.07 -12.74
C ASP A 749 -32.15 7.77 -14.10
N VAL A 750 -31.31 8.77 -14.47
CA VAL A 750 -31.42 9.42 -15.78
C VAL A 750 -31.13 8.44 -16.91
N ARG A 751 -30.05 7.63 -16.80
CA ARG A 751 -29.70 6.63 -17.84
C ARG A 751 -30.71 5.49 -17.95
N ALA A 752 -31.41 5.16 -16.89
CA ALA A 752 -32.49 4.21 -16.97
C ALA A 752 -33.60 4.67 -17.93
N ARG A 753 -33.76 5.97 -18.16
CA ARG A 753 -34.74 6.60 -19.04
C ARG A 753 -34.17 7.02 -20.38
N PHE A 754 -32.94 7.53 -20.36
CA PHE A 754 -32.18 8.04 -21.49
C PHE A 754 -30.76 7.42 -21.47
N PRO A 755 -30.62 6.18 -21.94
CA PRO A 755 -29.35 5.42 -21.84
C PRO A 755 -28.19 6.04 -22.65
N ASP A 756 -28.50 6.97 -23.54
CA ASP A 756 -27.55 7.68 -24.40
C ASP A 756 -27.05 9.00 -23.81
N VAL A 757 -27.44 9.36 -22.59
CA VAL A 757 -26.99 10.59 -21.93
C VAL A 757 -25.55 10.45 -21.42
N ILE A 758 -24.76 11.48 -21.70
CA ILE A 758 -23.34 11.62 -21.31
C ILE A 758 -23.22 12.73 -20.26
N PHE A 759 -22.48 12.46 -19.19
CA PHE A 759 -22.13 13.43 -18.16
C PHE A 759 -20.64 13.71 -18.18
N LEU A 760 -20.27 15.00 -18.33
CA LEU A 760 -18.90 15.50 -18.24
C LEU A 760 -18.71 16.19 -16.89
N ALA A 761 -17.79 15.70 -16.06
CA ALA A 761 -17.47 16.31 -14.78
C ALA A 761 -16.47 17.45 -14.92
N GLU A 762 -16.81 18.65 -14.46
CA GLU A 762 -15.79 19.67 -14.18
C GLU A 762 -15.22 19.46 -12.78
N ALA A 763 -14.18 18.63 -12.70
CA ALA A 763 -13.68 18.19 -11.41
C ALA A 763 -12.18 18.50 -11.24
N PHE A 764 -11.84 19.78 -11.10
CA PHE A 764 -10.49 20.20 -10.75
C PHE A 764 -10.26 20.00 -9.25
N THR A 765 -10.04 18.75 -8.86
CA THR A 765 -9.93 18.31 -7.47
C THR A 765 -8.85 17.23 -7.33
N ARG A 766 -8.63 16.72 -6.12
CA ARG A 766 -7.66 15.63 -5.86
C ARG A 766 -7.91 14.42 -6.77
N PRO A 767 -6.87 13.76 -7.29
CA PRO A 767 -7.01 12.66 -8.26
C PRO A 767 -8.00 11.56 -7.83
N LYS A 768 -7.94 11.10 -6.58
CA LYS A 768 -8.82 10.06 -6.06
C LYS A 768 -10.31 10.45 -6.09
N LEU A 769 -10.64 11.71 -5.83
CA LEU A 769 -12.01 12.20 -5.91
C LEU A 769 -12.48 12.34 -7.36
N MET A 770 -11.63 12.83 -8.27
CA MET A 770 -11.89 12.87 -9.71
C MET A 770 -12.17 11.45 -10.25
N TYR A 771 -11.34 10.48 -9.89
CA TYR A 771 -11.51 9.08 -10.28
C TYR A 771 -12.77 8.44 -9.68
N ARG A 772 -13.11 8.80 -8.44
CA ARG A 772 -14.36 8.33 -7.82
C ARG A 772 -15.59 8.83 -8.58
N LEU A 773 -15.61 10.08 -9.00
CA LEU A 773 -16.70 10.60 -9.86
C LEU A 773 -16.83 9.81 -11.16
N ALA A 774 -15.72 9.48 -11.81
CA ALA A 774 -15.75 8.65 -13.00
C ALA A 774 -16.34 7.25 -12.70
N LYS A 775 -15.94 6.60 -11.60
CA LYS A 775 -16.42 5.26 -11.22
C LYS A 775 -17.92 5.23 -10.95
N ILE A 776 -18.48 6.29 -10.35
CA ILE A 776 -19.91 6.37 -10.01
C ILE A 776 -20.83 6.85 -11.15
N GLY A 777 -20.30 7.03 -12.37
CA GLY A 777 -21.14 7.21 -13.54
C GLY A 777 -20.79 8.37 -14.48
N PHE A 778 -19.97 9.33 -14.11
CA PHE A 778 -19.54 10.37 -15.06
C PHE A 778 -18.79 9.75 -16.24
N SER A 779 -19.24 10.06 -17.45
CA SER A 779 -18.69 9.49 -18.71
C SER A 779 -17.31 10.02 -19.02
N GLN A 780 -17.09 11.31 -18.75
CA GLN A 780 -15.92 12.10 -19.10
C GLN A 780 -15.56 13.03 -17.94
N SER A 781 -14.31 13.50 -17.88
CA SER A 781 -13.90 14.47 -16.88
C SER A 781 -12.89 15.46 -17.45
N TYR A 782 -13.01 16.74 -17.06
CA TYR A 782 -11.88 17.66 -17.11
C TYR A 782 -10.70 17.09 -16.34
N THR A 783 -9.48 17.54 -16.66
CA THR A 783 -8.25 16.92 -16.19
C THR A 783 -7.18 17.92 -15.85
N TYR A 784 -6.06 17.44 -15.31
CA TYR A 784 -4.87 18.26 -15.09
C TYR A 784 -4.10 18.61 -16.36
N PHE A 785 -4.52 18.13 -17.54
CA PHE A 785 -3.90 18.48 -18.81
C PHE A 785 -3.68 19.99 -18.96
N THR A 786 -4.63 20.82 -18.51
CA THR A 786 -4.56 22.26 -18.57
C THR A 786 -3.24 22.85 -18.06
N TRP A 787 -2.66 22.24 -17.02
CA TRP A 787 -1.42 22.70 -16.36
C TRP A 787 -0.19 21.82 -16.64
N ARG A 788 -0.30 20.77 -17.44
CA ARG A 788 0.83 19.93 -17.82
C ARG A 788 1.46 20.48 -19.10
N SER A 789 2.69 20.98 -19.02
CA SER A 789 3.35 21.67 -20.15
C SER A 789 4.74 21.13 -20.46
N THR A 790 5.37 20.38 -19.56
CA THR A 790 6.68 19.78 -19.77
C THR A 790 6.59 18.34 -20.27
N LYS A 791 7.64 17.84 -20.92
CA LYS A 791 7.75 16.46 -21.39
C LYS A 791 7.55 15.45 -20.24
N ALA A 792 8.20 15.68 -19.12
CA ALA A 792 8.09 14.79 -17.95
C ALA A 792 6.66 14.71 -17.40
N GLU A 793 6.03 15.87 -17.15
CA GLU A 793 4.65 15.94 -16.64
C GLU A 793 3.62 15.28 -17.57
N LEU A 794 3.75 15.51 -18.89
CA LEU A 794 2.86 14.92 -19.87
C LEU A 794 3.06 13.41 -19.97
N THR A 795 4.32 12.94 -19.97
CA THR A 795 4.62 11.50 -20.02
C THR A 795 4.10 10.77 -18.81
N GLU A 796 4.35 11.30 -17.59
CA GLU A 796 3.87 10.73 -16.34
C GLU A 796 2.33 10.64 -16.32
N TYR A 797 1.68 11.76 -16.62
CA TYR A 797 0.22 11.83 -16.58
C TYR A 797 -0.46 10.92 -17.61
N LEU A 798 0.05 10.90 -18.83
CA LEU A 798 -0.50 10.01 -19.87
C LEU A 798 -0.23 8.52 -19.59
N THR A 799 0.88 8.21 -18.91
CA THR A 799 1.16 6.84 -18.44
C THR A 799 0.13 6.41 -17.40
N GLU A 800 -0.15 7.24 -16.38
CA GLU A 800 -1.20 6.99 -15.39
C GLU A 800 -2.57 6.75 -16.06
N LEU A 801 -2.94 7.59 -17.02
CA LEU A 801 -4.21 7.46 -17.75
C LEU A 801 -4.31 6.19 -18.60
N ASN A 802 -3.18 5.66 -19.07
CA ASN A 802 -3.11 4.44 -19.89
C ASN A 802 -2.90 3.16 -19.08
N THR A 803 -2.62 3.25 -17.78
CA THR A 803 -2.42 2.12 -16.86
C THR A 803 -3.50 2.10 -15.79
N ASP A 804 -3.33 2.86 -14.73
CA ASP A 804 -4.14 2.77 -13.50
C ASP A 804 -5.60 3.20 -13.70
N ALA A 805 -5.83 4.20 -14.56
CA ALA A 805 -7.14 4.77 -14.79
C ALA A 805 -7.83 4.28 -16.08
N ARG A 806 -7.16 3.44 -16.88
CA ARG A 806 -7.59 3.06 -18.23
C ARG A 806 -9.00 2.45 -18.32
N GLU A 807 -9.43 1.72 -17.31
CA GLU A 807 -10.68 0.97 -17.34
C GLU A 807 -11.92 1.79 -17.04
N PHE A 808 -11.76 2.94 -16.36
CA PHE A 808 -12.88 3.69 -15.84
C PHE A 808 -12.85 5.20 -16.10
N PHE A 809 -11.71 5.78 -16.49
CA PHE A 809 -11.56 7.22 -16.63
C PHE A 809 -11.35 7.62 -18.10
N ARG A 810 -12.15 8.57 -18.60
CA ARG A 810 -12.00 9.17 -19.93
C ARG A 810 -11.65 10.64 -19.79
N PRO A 811 -10.40 11.02 -20.08
CA PRO A 811 -9.93 12.39 -19.96
C PRO A 811 -10.49 13.24 -21.12
N HIS A 812 -11.10 14.38 -20.78
CA HIS A 812 -11.49 15.39 -21.76
C HIS A 812 -10.49 16.52 -21.70
N PHE A 813 -9.71 16.69 -22.76
CA PHE A 813 -8.66 17.71 -22.83
C PHE A 813 -9.19 19.01 -23.38
N PHE A 814 -9.65 19.87 -22.47
CA PHE A 814 -9.91 21.28 -22.78
C PHE A 814 -8.60 22.05 -22.77
N VAL A 815 -8.37 22.83 -23.84
CA VAL A 815 -7.16 23.67 -23.99
C VAL A 815 -7.25 24.94 -23.16
N ASN A 816 -8.45 25.44 -22.92
CA ASN A 816 -8.81 26.57 -22.08
C ASN A 816 -10.27 26.43 -21.61
N THR A 817 -10.67 27.21 -20.63
CA THR A 817 -12.08 27.34 -20.19
C THR A 817 -12.40 28.79 -19.90
N PRO A 818 -13.65 29.19 -19.76
CA PRO A 818 -13.98 30.58 -19.37
C PRO A 818 -13.33 31.04 -18.04
N ASP A 819 -13.04 30.12 -17.14
CA ASP A 819 -12.42 30.40 -15.84
C ASP A 819 -10.90 30.19 -15.83
N ILE A 820 -10.34 29.55 -16.87
CA ILE A 820 -8.94 29.18 -16.91
C ILE A 820 -8.31 29.57 -18.25
N ASN A 821 -7.54 30.64 -18.23
CA ASN A 821 -6.58 31.02 -19.24
C ASN A 821 -5.18 30.60 -18.75
N PRO A 822 -4.68 29.41 -19.12
CA PRO A 822 -3.43 28.88 -18.55
C PRO A 822 -2.26 29.84 -18.75
N VAL A 823 -1.37 29.96 -17.74
CA VAL A 823 -0.18 30.83 -17.80
C VAL A 823 0.65 30.57 -19.07
N PHE A 824 0.71 29.31 -19.50
CA PHE A 824 1.39 28.95 -20.75
C PHE A 824 0.82 29.70 -21.95
N LEU A 825 -0.50 29.81 -22.10
CA LEU A 825 -1.14 30.52 -23.21
C LEU A 825 -0.99 32.03 -23.12
N GLN A 826 -0.92 32.61 -21.92
CA GLN A 826 -0.81 34.06 -21.70
C GLN A 826 0.48 34.62 -22.30
N THR A 827 1.56 33.85 -22.39
CA THR A 827 2.90 34.32 -22.74
C THR A 827 3.53 33.65 -23.96
N SER A 828 2.89 32.62 -24.53
CA SER A 828 3.46 31.77 -25.59
C SER A 828 3.11 32.22 -27.02
N GLY A 829 2.17 33.18 -27.18
CA GLY A 829 1.69 33.61 -28.50
C GLY A 829 1.07 32.49 -29.34
N ARG A 830 0.85 32.69 -30.61
CA ARG A 830 0.27 31.73 -31.56
C ARG A 830 0.90 30.34 -31.48
N PRO A 831 2.24 30.18 -31.38
CA PRO A 831 2.84 28.85 -31.26
C PRO A 831 2.36 28.05 -30.06
N GLY A 832 2.14 28.68 -28.91
CA GLY A 832 1.65 28.00 -27.72
C GLY A 832 0.22 27.48 -27.89
N PHE A 833 -0.65 28.23 -28.57
CA PHE A 833 -2.00 27.78 -28.91
C PHE A 833 -1.96 26.56 -29.86
N LEU A 834 -1.06 26.58 -30.84
CA LEU A 834 -0.84 25.43 -31.74
C LEU A 834 -0.32 24.20 -30.99
N ILE A 835 0.64 24.35 -30.07
CA ILE A 835 1.17 23.28 -29.23
C ILE A 835 0.03 22.65 -28.40
N ARG A 836 -0.76 23.46 -27.72
CA ARG A 836 -1.87 22.96 -26.88
C ARG A 836 -2.97 22.29 -27.71
N ALA A 837 -3.32 22.84 -28.87
CA ALA A 837 -4.27 22.24 -29.79
C ALA A 837 -3.79 20.85 -30.29
N ALA A 838 -2.52 20.74 -30.70
CA ALA A 838 -1.94 19.50 -31.16
C ALA A 838 -1.90 18.43 -30.05
N LEU A 839 -1.44 18.81 -28.83
CA LEU A 839 -1.44 17.92 -27.66
C LEU A 839 -2.85 17.41 -27.34
N ALA A 840 -3.84 18.30 -27.20
CA ALA A 840 -5.19 17.89 -26.86
C ALA A 840 -5.83 17.02 -27.94
N ALA A 841 -5.66 17.38 -29.20
CA ALA A 841 -6.26 16.68 -30.34
C ALA A 841 -5.67 15.29 -30.60
N THR A 842 -4.42 15.02 -30.19
CA THR A 842 -3.73 13.76 -30.48
C THR A 842 -3.54 12.84 -29.27
N LEU A 843 -3.58 13.37 -28.03
CA LEU A 843 -3.41 12.59 -26.81
C LEU A 843 -4.74 12.07 -26.24
N SER A 844 -5.88 12.69 -26.58
CA SER A 844 -7.19 12.24 -26.12
C SER A 844 -8.18 12.08 -27.29
N GLY A 845 -9.11 11.13 -27.11
CA GLY A 845 -10.31 11.05 -27.96
C GLY A 845 -11.27 12.22 -27.76
N LEU A 846 -11.14 12.98 -26.66
CA LEU A 846 -12.02 14.09 -26.27
C LEU A 846 -11.21 15.40 -26.25
N PHE A 847 -11.60 16.29 -27.12
CA PHE A 847 -10.92 17.56 -27.35
C PHE A 847 -11.91 18.70 -27.15
N GLY A 848 -11.59 19.66 -26.27
CA GLY A 848 -12.43 20.79 -25.94
C GLY A 848 -11.73 22.13 -26.18
N VAL A 849 -12.49 23.09 -26.75
CA VAL A 849 -12.06 24.46 -27.00
C VAL A 849 -13.14 25.41 -26.51
N TYR A 850 -12.76 26.40 -25.70
CA TYR A 850 -13.59 27.56 -25.41
C TYR A 850 -13.32 28.65 -26.43
N SER A 851 -14.39 29.32 -26.91
CA SER A 851 -14.37 30.33 -27.97
C SER A 851 -13.34 31.46 -27.70
N GLY A 852 -12.63 31.89 -28.75
CA GLY A 852 -11.50 32.81 -28.65
C GLY A 852 -10.13 32.08 -28.65
N PHE A 853 -10.03 30.83 -28.30
CA PHE A 853 -8.81 30.07 -28.43
C PHE A 853 -8.32 29.99 -29.88
N GLU A 854 -9.20 29.76 -30.81
CA GLU A 854 -8.90 29.75 -32.24
C GLU A 854 -8.44 31.07 -32.78
N LEU A 855 -8.70 32.17 -32.04
CA LEU A 855 -8.24 33.53 -32.31
C LEU A 855 -6.96 33.90 -31.55
N CYS A 856 -6.41 32.95 -30.80
CA CYS A 856 -5.27 33.14 -29.88
C CYS A 856 -5.52 34.20 -28.79
N GLU A 857 -6.74 34.26 -28.22
CA GLU A 857 -7.07 35.19 -27.13
C GLU A 857 -6.27 34.78 -25.87
N ALA A 858 -5.37 35.62 -25.45
CA ALA A 858 -4.43 35.43 -24.35
C ALA A 858 -4.56 36.41 -23.21
N ARG A 859 -5.41 37.43 -23.33
CA ARG A 859 -5.49 38.55 -22.36
C ARG A 859 -6.05 38.02 -21.03
N ALA A 860 -5.22 38.14 -20.00
CA ALA A 860 -5.57 37.74 -18.63
C ALA A 860 -5.65 38.93 -17.69
N LEU A 861 -6.37 38.78 -16.59
CA LEU A 861 -6.27 39.71 -15.46
C LEU A 861 -4.86 39.56 -14.84
N PRO A 862 -4.25 40.70 -14.41
CA PRO A 862 -2.88 40.71 -13.91
C PRO A 862 -2.65 39.69 -12.79
N GLY A 863 -1.71 38.74 -13.02
CA GLY A 863 -1.32 37.71 -12.05
C GLY A 863 -2.38 36.62 -11.80
N ARG A 864 -3.35 36.46 -12.70
CA ARG A 864 -4.42 35.46 -12.61
C ARG A 864 -4.54 34.62 -13.87
N GLU A 865 -5.13 33.43 -13.75
CA GLU A 865 -5.52 32.60 -14.88
C GLU A 865 -6.96 32.91 -15.38
N GLU A 866 -7.50 34.06 -15.02
CA GLU A 866 -8.82 34.55 -15.45
C GLU A 866 -8.66 35.49 -16.68
N TYR A 867 -9.55 35.32 -17.67
CA TYR A 867 -9.58 36.21 -18.82
C TYR A 867 -9.98 37.65 -18.43
N ALA A 868 -9.30 38.64 -19.00
CA ALA A 868 -9.77 39.99 -18.96
C ALA A 868 -10.98 40.15 -19.88
N ALA A 869 -11.97 40.94 -19.47
CA ALA A 869 -13.25 41.10 -20.17
C ALA A 869 -13.92 39.73 -20.48
N SER A 870 -14.01 38.87 -19.46
CA SER A 870 -14.56 37.53 -19.59
C SER A 870 -16.03 37.53 -19.98
N GLU A 871 -16.41 36.72 -20.97
CA GLU A 871 -17.81 36.49 -21.37
C GLU A 871 -18.71 35.96 -20.22
N LYS A 872 -18.12 35.49 -19.14
CA LYS A 872 -18.84 35.10 -17.90
C LYS A 872 -19.49 36.33 -17.22
N TYR A 873 -18.96 37.53 -17.43
CA TYR A 873 -19.41 38.79 -16.78
C TYR A 873 -19.78 39.88 -17.75
N GLU A 874 -19.41 39.75 -19.03
CA GLU A 874 -19.57 40.78 -20.05
C GLU A 874 -20.07 40.20 -21.37
N ILE A 875 -20.57 41.06 -22.27
CA ILE A 875 -20.83 40.70 -23.66
C ILE A 875 -19.59 41.06 -24.48
N ARG A 876 -19.10 40.11 -25.26
CA ARG A 876 -17.95 40.32 -26.17
C ARG A 876 -18.41 40.30 -27.62
N ALA A 877 -17.73 41.09 -28.48
CA ALA A 877 -17.82 40.94 -29.93
C ALA A 877 -16.51 40.38 -30.45
N TRP A 878 -16.54 39.22 -31.10
CA TRP A 878 -15.38 38.54 -31.64
C TRP A 878 -15.11 38.91 -33.09
N ASP A 879 -13.85 39.24 -33.41
CA ASP A 879 -13.41 39.32 -34.82
C ASP A 879 -12.95 37.94 -35.28
N TRP A 880 -13.88 37.16 -35.84
CA TRP A 880 -13.63 35.82 -36.31
C TRP A 880 -12.64 35.74 -37.49
N ASN A 881 -12.29 36.87 -38.09
CA ASN A 881 -11.30 36.95 -39.18
C ASN A 881 -9.98 37.59 -38.72
N ALA A 882 -9.79 37.70 -37.39
CA ALA A 882 -8.57 38.32 -36.83
C ALA A 882 -7.31 37.66 -37.46
N PRO A 883 -6.32 38.44 -37.86
CA PRO A 883 -5.08 37.88 -38.43
C PRO A 883 -4.31 37.11 -37.37
N GLY A 884 -3.67 36.02 -37.77
CA GLY A 884 -2.89 35.16 -36.88
C GLY A 884 -3.73 34.12 -36.10
N ASN A 885 -5.02 33.99 -36.42
CA ASN A 885 -5.85 32.90 -35.90
C ASN A 885 -5.31 31.53 -36.30
N ILE A 886 -5.82 30.46 -35.65
CA ILE A 886 -5.43 29.05 -35.88
C ILE A 886 -6.66 28.20 -36.33
N ILE A 887 -7.66 28.82 -36.92
CA ILE A 887 -8.89 28.16 -37.36
C ILE A 887 -8.58 27.05 -38.38
N ALA A 888 -7.67 27.30 -39.31
CA ALA A 888 -7.28 26.34 -40.34
C ALA A 888 -6.57 25.11 -39.73
N GLU A 889 -5.70 25.33 -38.78
CA GLU A 889 -4.96 24.24 -38.09
C GLU A 889 -5.89 23.41 -37.20
N ILE A 890 -6.82 24.02 -36.47
CA ILE A 890 -7.86 23.28 -35.70
C ILE A 890 -8.74 22.47 -36.64
N THR A 891 -9.16 23.04 -37.78
CA THR A 891 -9.91 22.34 -38.80
C THR A 891 -9.17 21.10 -39.28
N ARG A 892 -7.86 21.26 -39.56
CA ARG A 892 -7.02 20.16 -40.01
C ARG A 892 -6.83 19.11 -38.95
N LEU A 893 -6.57 19.49 -37.69
CA LEU A 893 -6.47 18.58 -36.55
C LEU A 893 -7.76 17.77 -36.35
N ASN A 894 -8.91 18.41 -36.40
CA ASN A 894 -10.21 17.73 -36.28
C ASN A 894 -10.46 16.75 -37.44
N HIS A 895 -10.05 17.10 -38.66
CA HIS A 895 -10.11 16.19 -39.79
C HIS A 895 -9.18 14.97 -39.61
N ILE A 896 -7.91 15.20 -39.21
CA ILE A 896 -6.91 14.14 -38.98
C ILE A 896 -7.41 13.14 -37.95
N ARG A 897 -7.89 13.60 -36.79
CA ARG A 897 -8.34 12.68 -35.73
C ARG A 897 -9.62 11.91 -36.12
N ARG A 898 -10.50 12.49 -36.93
CA ARG A 898 -11.71 11.83 -37.41
C ARG A 898 -11.42 10.68 -38.35
N VAL A 899 -10.41 10.78 -39.20
CA VAL A 899 -10.05 9.75 -40.20
C VAL A 899 -8.97 8.76 -39.71
N ASN A 900 -8.43 8.96 -38.53
CA ASN A 900 -7.40 8.07 -37.95
C ASN A 900 -7.88 7.45 -36.64
N PRO A 901 -8.35 6.18 -36.66
CA PRO A 901 -8.86 5.51 -35.47
C PRO A 901 -7.93 5.50 -34.26
N ALA A 902 -6.61 5.45 -34.47
CA ALA A 902 -5.61 5.52 -33.40
C ALA A 902 -5.70 6.80 -32.55
N LEU A 903 -6.24 7.90 -33.12
CA LEU A 903 -6.42 9.17 -32.43
C LEU A 903 -7.81 9.34 -31.77
N GLN A 904 -8.67 8.33 -31.89
CA GLN A 904 -10.06 8.39 -31.36
C GLN A 904 -10.22 7.90 -29.91
N THR A 905 -9.09 7.70 -29.23
CA THR A 905 -9.04 7.28 -27.84
C THR A 905 -7.86 7.93 -27.15
N HIS A 906 -7.86 8.01 -25.82
CA HIS A 906 -6.65 8.36 -25.03
C HIS A 906 -5.72 7.16 -24.85
N LEU A 907 -6.19 5.96 -25.11
CA LEU A 907 -5.42 4.71 -24.97
C LEU A 907 -4.50 4.46 -26.20
N GLY A 908 -3.62 3.47 -26.08
CA GLY A 908 -2.75 3.04 -27.19
C GLY A 908 -1.58 4.00 -27.48
N ILE A 909 -1.17 4.79 -26.47
CA ILE A 909 0.01 5.65 -26.57
C ILE A 909 1.27 4.88 -26.19
N SER A 910 2.36 5.15 -26.90
CA SER A 910 3.72 4.73 -26.56
C SER A 910 4.66 5.90 -26.75
N PHE A 911 5.41 6.25 -25.72
CA PHE A 911 6.44 7.28 -25.79
C PHE A 911 7.73 6.70 -26.34
N HIS A 912 8.42 7.46 -27.20
CA HIS A 912 9.64 7.04 -27.85
C HIS A 912 10.79 8.01 -27.61
N ASN A 913 12.01 7.55 -27.90
CA ASN A 913 13.21 8.36 -27.69
C ASN A 913 13.24 9.58 -28.64
N ALA A 914 13.45 10.74 -28.03
CA ALA A 914 13.82 11.99 -28.65
C ALA A 914 14.87 12.61 -27.72
N VAL A 915 16.10 12.81 -28.22
CA VAL A 915 17.23 13.29 -27.41
C VAL A 915 17.16 14.82 -27.26
N ASN A 916 16.01 15.30 -26.81
CA ASN A 916 15.73 16.71 -26.53
C ASN A 916 14.53 16.79 -25.56
N ASP A 917 14.72 17.45 -24.42
CA ASP A 917 13.67 17.57 -23.40
C ASP A 917 12.53 18.50 -23.81
N GLN A 918 12.73 19.32 -24.82
CA GLN A 918 11.70 20.18 -25.40
C GLN A 918 10.89 19.48 -26.51
N ILE A 919 11.25 18.26 -26.93
CA ILE A 919 10.49 17.51 -27.91
C ILE A 919 9.80 16.32 -27.26
N LEU A 920 8.47 16.33 -27.23
CA LEU A 920 7.64 15.19 -26.88
C LEU A 920 7.39 14.35 -28.13
N PHE A 921 7.82 13.07 -28.10
CA PHE A 921 7.66 12.16 -29.23
C PHE A 921 6.97 10.86 -28.81
N TYR A 922 5.91 10.49 -29.49
CA TYR A 922 5.10 9.32 -29.18
C TYR A 922 4.40 8.75 -30.41
N SER A 923 3.95 7.51 -30.30
CA SER A 923 3.02 6.89 -31.24
C SER A 923 1.65 6.67 -30.62
N LYS A 924 0.64 6.66 -31.47
CA LYS A 924 -0.70 6.15 -31.23
C LYS A 924 -0.99 5.06 -32.26
N ALA A 925 -1.39 3.89 -31.81
CA ALA A 925 -1.62 2.75 -32.70
C ALA A 925 -2.93 2.02 -32.36
N THR A 926 -3.59 1.51 -33.38
CA THR A 926 -4.64 0.50 -33.23
C THR A 926 -4.02 -0.85 -32.89
N SER A 927 -4.74 -1.71 -32.19
CA SER A 927 -4.23 -3.02 -31.76
C SER A 927 -3.81 -3.93 -32.91
N ASP A 928 -4.40 -3.76 -34.10
CA ASP A 928 -4.06 -4.48 -35.33
C ASP A 928 -2.94 -3.82 -36.14
N LEU A 929 -2.38 -2.70 -35.67
CA LEU A 929 -1.36 -1.89 -36.32
C LEU A 929 -1.72 -1.39 -37.73
N GLN A 930 -3.02 -1.39 -38.08
CA GLN A 930 -3.46 -0.88 -39.40
C GLN A 930 -3.45 0.66 -39.43
N ASN A 931 -3.47 1.31 -38.28
CA ASN A 931 -3.36 2.77 -38.19
C ASN A 931 -2.33 3.11 -37.09
N VAL A 932 -1.15 3.54 -37.53
CA VAL A 932 -0.05 3.96 -36.64
C VAL A 932 0.30 5.40 -36.95
N ILE A 933 0.16 6.26 -35.97
CA ILE A 933 0.40 7.69 -36.03
C ILE A 933 1.56 8.04 -35.11
N LEU A 934 2.59 8.66 -35.67
CA LEU A 934 3.68 9.28 -34.91
C LEU A 934 3.40 10.77 -34.76
N VAL A 935 3.67 11.28 -33.57
CA VAL A 935 3.50 12.69 -33.24
C VAL A 935 4.76 13.20 -32.56
N ALA A 936 5.32 14.28 -33.09
CA ALA A 936 6.41 15.02 -32.45
C ALA A 936 5.97 16.46 -32.22
N ILE A 937 6.15 16.95 -30.99
CA ILE A 937 5.72 18.29 -30.58
C ILE A 937 6.89 19.01 -29.91
N ASN A 938 7.26 20.17 -30.45
CA ASN A 938 8.13 21.11 -29.76
C ASN A 938 7.33 21.82 -28.67
N LEU A 939 7.71 21.63 -27.43
CA LEU A 939 7.04 22.23 -26.25
C LEU A 939 7.53 23.66 -25.95
N ASP A 940 8.63 24.10 -26.62
CA ASP A 940 9.12 25.46 -26.52
C ASP A 940 8.43 26.36 -27.57
N PRO A 941 7.57 27.32 -27.16
CA PRO A 941 6.87 28.18 -28.11
C PRO A 941 7.74 29.27 -28.73
N ARG A 942 9.01 29.41 -28.34
CA ARG A 942 9.87 30.52 -28.71
C ARG A 942 10.99 30.16 -29.65
N PHE A 943 11.59 28.97 -29.47
CA PHE A 943 12.78 28.55 -30.19
C PHE A 943 12.55 27.27 -30.99
N PRO A 944 13.13 27.19 -32.22
CA PRO A 944 13.17 25.96 -32.95
C PRO A 944 13.92 24.89 -32.14
N GLN A 945 13.39 23.66 -32.16
CA GLN A 945 14.00 22.50 -31.52
C GLN A 945 14.26 21.43 -32.58
N GLU A 946 15.39 20.76 -32.45
CA GLU A 946 15.76 19.65 -33.32
C GLU A 946 16.36 18.50 -32.53
N CYS A 947 16.17 17.29 -33.03
CA CYS A 947 16.76 16.09 -32.46
C CYS A 947 16.63 14.90 -33.40
N ASP A 948 17.37 13.86 -33.08
CA ASP A 948 17.15 12.55 -33.67
C ASP A 948 16.02 11.84 -32.89
N ILE A 949 15.12 11.20 -33.64
CA ILE A 949 14.01 10.39 -33.12
C ILE A 949 14.19 8.94 -33.55
N GLU A 950 13.70 8.01 -32.73
CA GLU A 950 13.66 6.59 -33.07
C GLU A 950 12.27 6.16 -33.54
N VAL A 951 12.16 5.85 -34.86
CA VAL A 951 10.92 5.29 -35.42
C VAL A 951 10.71 3.86 -34.93
N PRO A 952 9.53 3.49 -34.39
CA PRO A 952 9.30 2.20 -33.78
C PRO A 952 9.09 1.06 -34.77
N LEU A 953 10.14 0.71 -35.56
CA LEU A 953 10.12 -0.35 -36.57
C LEU A 953 9.81 -1.73 -35.97
N TRP A 954 10.16 -1.93 -34.68
CA TRP A 954 9.86 -3.17 -33.95
C TRP A 954 8.38 -3.50 -33.80
N LEU A 955 7.47 -2.52 -33.93
CA LEU A 955 6.02 -2.78 -33.93
C LEU A 955 5.63 -3.80 -35.01
N TRP A 956 6.33 -3.84 -36.12
CA TRP A 956 6.12 -4.79 -37.20
C TRP A 956 7.19 -5.88 -37.27
N GLY A 957 8.06 -6.00 -36.29
CA GLY A 957 9.20 -6.94 -36.34
C GLY A 957 10.23 -6.63 -37.42
N LEU A 958 10.30 -5.38 -37.90
CA LEU A 958 11.23 -4.94 -38.92
C LEU A 958 12.62 -4.68 -38.35
N SER A 959 13.66 -4.85 -39.17
CA SER A 959 15.03 -4.52 -38.77
C SER A 959 15.23 -3.01 -38.65
N ASP A 960 16.24 -2.60 -37.89
CA ASP A 960 16.62 -1.19 -37.70
C ASP A 960 16.98 -0.44 -39.01
N ALA A 961 17.31 -1.17 -40.08
CA ALA A 961 17.64 -0.61 -41.38
C ALA A 961 16.43 -0.56 -42.34
N ALA A 962 15.27 -1.08 -41.92
CA ALA A 962 14.10 -1.16 -42.79
C ALA A 962 13.55 0.24 -43.12
N SER A 963 12.84 0.31 -44.23
CA SER A 963 12.22 1.54 -44.72
C SER A 963 10.69 1.50 -44.48
N VAL A 964 10.13 2.65 -44.15
CA VAL A 964 8.67 2.83 -43.97
C VAL A 964 8.15 3.98 -44.84
N ALA A 965 6.94 3.81 -45.35
CA ALA A 965 6.21 4.88 -46.02
C ALA A 965 5.63 5.83 -44.95
N VAL A 966 5.80 7.13 -45.16
CA VAL A 966 5.39 8.20 -44.27
C VAL A 966 4.45 9.16 -45.01
N THR A 967 3.33 9.51 -44.39
CA THR A 967 2.46 10.58 -44.85
C THR A 967 2.43 11.66 -43.75
N ASP A 968 2.91 12.86 -44.05
CA ASP A 968 2.72 14.04 -43.22
C ASP A 968 1.26 14.47 -43.33
N LEU A 969 0.53 14.34 -42.25
CA LEU A 969 -0.92 14.60 -42.24
C LEU A 969 -1.27 16.09 -42.13
N MET A 970 -0.33 16.94 -41.69
CA MET A 970 -0.56 18.38 -41.67
C MET A 970 -0.37 19.01 -43.07
N ASN A 971 0.65 18.53 -43.81
CA ASN A 971 1.08 19.11 -45.08
C ASN A 971 0.70 18.29 -46.33
N ASP A 972 0.05 17.13 -46.17
CA ASP A 972 -0.34 16.16 -47.25
C ASP A 972 0.86 15.69 -48.10
N GLN A 973 2.04 15.55 -47.48
CA GLN A 973 3.25 15.11 -48.12
C GLN A 973 3.53 13.64 -47.89
N ASN A 974 3.97 12.92 -48.92
CA ASN A 974 4.36 11.52 -48.81
C ASN A 974 5.85 11.39 -49.08
N PHE A 975 6.55 10.63 -48.23
CA PHE A 975 7.98 10.35 -48.37
C PHE A 975 8.32 9.00 -47.73
N THR A 976 9.58 8.62 -47.73
CA THR A 976 10.07 7.39 -47.13
C THR A 976 11.12 7.71 -46.08
N TRP A 977 11.02 7.11 -44.93
CA TRP A 977 12.10 7.05 -43.95
C TRP A 977 12.89 5.76 -44.11
N ASN A 978 14.21 5.89 -44.08
CA ASN A 978 15.15 4.77 -44.22
C ASN A 978 15.86 4.60 -42.87
N GLY A 979 15.71 3.44 -42.27
CA GLY A 979 16.24 3.13 -40.95
C GLY A 979 15.44 3.75 -39.79
N LYS A 980 15.77 3.33 -38.56
CA LYS A 980 15.00 3.74 -37.36
C LYS A 980 15.30 5.16 -36.90
N VAL A 981 16.49 5.70 -37.14
CA VAL A 981 16.88 7.04 -36.68
C VAL A 981 16.58 8.06 -37.76
N GLN A 982 15.80 9.10 -37.39
CA GLN A 982 15.45 10.18 -38.30
C GLN A 982 15.70 11.52 -37.60
N HIS A 983 16.33 12.47 -38.35
CA HIS A 983 16.51 13.83 -37.83
C HIS A 983 15.27 14.67 -38.10
N ILE A 984 14.77 15.36 -37.09
CA ILE A 984 13.63 16.28 -37.21
C ILE A 984 13.97 17.66 -36.67
N ARG A 985 13.34 18.69 -37.27
CA ARG A 985 13.37 20.07 -36.77
C ARG A 985 11.93 20.61 -36.74
N LEU A 986 11.53 21.17 -35.61
CA LEU A 986 10.20 21.78 -35.41
C LEU A 986 10.37 23.26 -35.07
N ASP A 987 9.84 24.12 -35.92
CA ASP A 987 9.99 25.57 -35.82
C ASP A 987 8.68 26.23 -35.38
N PRO A 988 8.65 26.93 -34.22
CA PRO A 988 7.46 27.64 -33.76
C PRO A 988 6.95 28.74 -34.69
N ALA A 989 7.83 29.32 -35.54
CA ALA A 989 7.43 30.32 -36.53
C ALA A 989 6.50 29.72 -37.62
N GLY A 990 6.55 28.39 -37.83
CA GLY A 990 5.65 27.65 -38.70
C GLY A 990 4.71 26.77 -37.89
N LEU A 991 4.91 25.43 -37.95
CA LEU A 991 4.21 24.44 -37.14
C LEU A 991 5.15 23.88 -36.05
N PRO A 992 4.89 24.08 -34.77
CA PRO A 992 5.67 23.53 -33.67
C PRO A 992 5.50 22.01 -33.49
N PHE A 993 4.80 21.33 -34.39
CA PHE A 993 4.53 19.92 -34.31
C PHE A 993 4.43 19.28 -35.70
N ALA A 994 4.58 17.98 -35.73
CA ALA A 994 4.33 17.16 -36.92
C ALA A 994 3.52 15.90 -36.54
N ILE A 995 2.67 15.47 -37.48
CA ILE A 995 1.81 14.29 -37.32
C ILE A 995 1.99 13.42 -38.54
N TRP A 996 2.56 12.24 -38.37
CA TRP A 996 2.85 11.32 -39.45
C TRP A 996 2.08 10.02 -39.33
N ARG A 997 1.48 9.58 -40.40
CA ARG A 997 0.99 8.20 -40.53
C ARG A 997 2.09 7.37 -41.17
N ILE A 998 2.45 6.28 -40.52
CA ILE A 998 3.51 5.38 -41.00
C ILE A 998 2.96 4.00 -41.31
N ARG A 999 3.57 3.36 -42.33
CA ARG A 999 3.24 2.00 -42.78
C ARG A 999 4.49 1.27 -43.25
N PRO A 1000 4.62 -0.05 -43.01
CA PRO A 1000 5.63 -0.86 -43.68
C PRO A 1000 5.53 -0.74 -45.20
N LEU A 1001 6.66 -0.72 -45.90
CA LEU A 1001 6.67 -0.84 -47.36
C LEU A 1001 6.32 -2.28 -47.76
N ALA A 1002 5.48 -2.44 -48.81
CA ALA A 1002 5.13 -3.76 -49.30
C ALA A 1002 6.42 -4.51 -49.77
N GLY A 1003 6.70 -5.65 -49.15
CA GLY A 1003 7.89 -6.46 -49.41
C GLY A 1003 9.05 -6.32 -48.45
N ALA A 1004 8.88 -5.64 -47.30
CA ALA A 1004 9.87 -5.51 -46.23
C ALA A 1004 9.70 -6.58 -45.11
N GLY A 1005 9.30 -7.80 -45.48
CA GLY A 1005 9.16 -8.95 -44.60
C GLY A 1005 10.22 -10.00 -44.84
#